data_530209220467ad38a65925e7c54bc4be
#
_entry.id   530209220467ad38a65925e7c54bc4be
#
_cell.length_a   1.000
_cell.length_b   1.000
_cell.length_c   1.000
_cell.angle_alpha   90.00
_cell.angle_beta   90.00
_cell.angle_gamma   90.00
#
_symmetry.space_group_name_H-M   'P 1'
#
loop_
_entity.id
_entity.type
_entity.pdbx_description
1 polymer ?
#
loop_
_entity_poly.entity_id
_entity_poly.type
_entity_poly.pdbx_seq_one_letter_code
_entity_poly.pdbx_strand_id
1 'polypeptide(L)'
;MHCSQAARRALAQVRRGVLGAASRGDASRATFASVASGDKVPMSRLEPDEDLRQRYAAMEDRLSIVRKRLNRPMTLAEKVVYGHLDEPDKQDIRRGVSYLRLRPDRVAMQDATAQMAVLQFISSGLPQTAVPSTIHCDHLIEGTTQAQADRENQFGGKADLKFAVKTNKEVYDFLASAGSKYGIGFWRPGSGIIHQIVLENYAFPGGMMIGTDSHTPNAGGLGMCAVGVGGADAVDVMAGLPWELKAPKVIGVRLTGKLSRWTSPKDVICKVAGILTVKGGTGAIVEYHGPGVDAISCTGMGTICNMGAEIGATTSIFPYNKRMYDYLVATGREPIAKLSDSFREHLRPDEGCEYDQVIEINLSELEPHINGPFTPDLAHPLSKFADALRENKWPTELKAGLIGSCTNSSYEDMARAQSVAKQALSAGIKTKVPFTITPGSEQIRATIERDGMLDTFTKVGGTVLANACGPCIGQWKRTEVKKGEANSIITSYNRNFAARNDGNPATHAFVTSPELVTAFAIAGDLTFNPEEDTLVGADGKEIKLDAPNGDELPSKGFDAGEETYQAPNPEGHFDVAVAPDSKRLQILEPFKPIGGKITDAMVLIKAKGKCTTDHISMAGPWLKYRGHLDNISNNMLIGALNAENGEVNSIKDQLNGEYGAVPAVARHYKAEGKPWVVIGDENYGEGSSREHAALEPRHLGGVAIIVKSFARIHETNLKKQGMLPLTFADPADYDKVGPFDKLSLDVSGLSPGKSLEVQVKKPDGKDFTFTVNQTFNDNQITWYKAGSALNAMGKTA
;
A
#
# COMPACT_ATOMS: atom_id res chain seq x y z
N MET A 1 -13.02 -30.72 26.21
CA MET A 1 -11.94 -30.33 27.15
C MET A 1 -10.58 -31.05 26.90
N HIS A 2 -10.24 -31.42 25.66
CA HIS A 2 -8.95 -32.09 25.37
C HIS A 2 -8.10 -31.40 24.29
N CYS A 3 -8.53 -30.27 23.75
CA CYS A 3 -7.78 -29.52 22.70
C CYS A 3 -6.81 -28.47 23.26
N SER A 4 -6.90 -28.10 24.57
CA SER A 4 -6.09 -27.01 25.15
C SER A 4 -4.65 -27.39 25.53
N GLN A 5 -4.34 -28.70 25.66
CA GLN A 5 -3.00 -29.11 26.06
C GLN A 5 -2.00 -29.25 24.92
N ALA A 6 -2.46 -29.55 23.70
CA ALA A 6 -1.59 -29.68 22.53
C ALA A 6 -1.08 -28.33 22.05
N ALA A 7 -1.95 -27.30 22.04
CA ALA A 7 -1.56 -25.94 21.65
C ALA A 7 -0.59 -25.30 22.66
N ARG A 8 -0.77 -25.54 23.94
CA ARG A 8 0.16 -25.10 24.99
C ARG A 8 1.50 -25.84 24.95
N ARG A 9 1.54 -27.09 24.48
CA ARG A 9 2.80 -27.83 24.30
C ARG A 9 3.60 -27.35 23.08
N ALA A 10 2.94 -26.97 21.97
CA ALA A 10 3.61 -26.41 20.80
C ALA A 10 4.25 -25.03 21.11
N LEU A 11 3.54 -24.18 21.83
CA LEU A 11 4.08 -22.89 22.31
C LEU A 11 5.24 -23.06 23.33
N ALA A 12 5.19 -24.09 24.18
CA ALA A 12 6.26 -24.36 25.14
C ALA A 12 7.50 -25.00 24.50
N GLN A 13 7.35 -25.74 23.40
CA GLN A 13 8.49 -26.31 22.66
C GLN A 13 9.24 -25.25 21.85
N VAL A 14 8.55 -24.27 21.28
CA VAL A 14 9.21 -23.12 20.64
C VAL A 14 10.01 -22.27 21.65
N ARG A 15 9.56 -22.20 22.92
CA ARG A 15 10.30 -21.49 23.98
C ARG A 15 11.53 -22.24 24.50
N ARG A 16 11.64 -23.55 24.34
CA ARG A 16 12.76 -24.36 24.89
C ARG A 16 13.87 -24.67 23.87
N GLY A 17 13.67 -24.46 22.59
CA GLY A 17 14.65 -24.75 21.54
C GLY A 17 15.76 -23.71 21.37
N VAL A 18 15.70 -22.58 22.06
CA VAL A 18 16.64 -21.42 21.88
C VAL A 18 17.74 -21.35 22.95
N LEU A 19 17.71 -22.20 23.98
CA LEU A 19 18.69 -22.14 25.07
C LEU A 19 19.67 -23.33 25.04
N GLY A 20 20.61 -23.33 24.11
CA GLY A 20 21.69 -24.31 24.19
C GLY A 20 22.59 -24.39 22.98
N ALA A 21 23.53 -23.49 22.82
CA ALA A 21 24.89 -23.73 22.31
C ALA A 21 25.70 -22.41 22.29
N ALA A 22 26.49 -22.18 23.29
CA ALA A 22 27.50 -21.10 23.28
C ALA A 22 28.80 -21.62 22.70
N SER A 23 29.30 -21.03 21.61
CA SER A 23 30.69 -21.15 21.19
C SER A 23 31.21 -19.80 20.71
N ARG A 24 32.45 -19.51 21.14
CA ARG A 24 33.24 -18.28 21.11
C ARG A 24 33.33 -17.60 19.74
N GLY A 25 33.24 -16.29 19.71
CA GLY A 25 33.73 -15.41 18.64
C GLY A 25 33.03 -14.06 18.56
N ASP A 26 33.83 -13.00 18.65
CA ASP A 26 33.64 -11.60 18.30
C ASP A 26 33.25 -10.59 19.37
N ALA A 27 34.02 -9.48 19.40
CA ALA A 27 33.86 -8.36 20.33
C ALA A 27 32.52 -7.59 20.14
N SER A 28 31.91 -7.62 18.93
CA SER A 28 30.59 -7.07 18.65
C SER A 28 29.47 -7.87 19.35
N ARG A 29 29.62 -9.19 19.40
CA ARG A 29 28.71 -10.11 20.09
C ARG A 29 28.69 -9.87 21.60
N ALA A 30 29.83 -9.53 22.20
CA ALA A 30 29.94 -9.23 23.62
C ALA A 30 29.21 -7.94 24.01
N THR A 31 29.16 -6.94 23.12
CA THR A 31 28.51 -5.65 23.39
C THR A 31 26.97 -5.79 23.31
N PHE A 32 26.45 -6.53 22.35
CA PHE A 32 24.99 -6.76 22.24
C PHE A 32 24.49 -7.72 23.33
N ALA A 33 25.21 -8.79 23.64
CA ALA A 33 24.86 -9.70 24.73
C ALA A 33 24.79 -9.00 26.09
N SER A 34 25.61 -7.96 26.35
CA SER A 34 25.52 -7.15 27.57
C SER A 34 24.29 -6.25 27.61
N VAL A 35 23.84 -5.74 26.46
CA VAL A 35 22.60 -4.94 26.34
C VAL A 35 21.36 -5.84 26.40
N ALA A 36 21.43 -7.07 25.90
CA ALA A 36 20.33 -8.04 25.95
C ALA A 36 19.98 -8.51 27.36
N SER A 37 20.83 -8.31 28.35
CA SER A 37 20.59 -8.69 29.75
C SER A 37 19.89 -7.64 30.62
N GLY A 38 19.53 -6.46 30.04
CA GLY A 38 18.85 -5.38 30.75
C GLY A 38 17.33 -5.54 30.87
N ASP A 39 16.61 -4.48 31.22
CA ASP A 39 15.15 -4.45 31.30
C ASP A 39 14.49 -4.60 29.93
N LYS A 40 13.30 -5.24 29.88
CA LYS A 40 12.49 -5.44 28.66
C LYS A 40 12.27 -4.11 27.91
N VAL A 41 12.47 -4.13 26.59
CA VAL A 41 12.14 -2.99 25.71
C VAL A 41 10.93 -3.40 24.85
N PRO A 42 9.73 -2.90 25.14
CA PRO A 42 8.54 -3.22 24.34
C PRO A 42 8.71 -2.78 22.88
N MET A 43 8.18 -3.55 21.93
CA MET A 43 8.13 -3.15 20.51
C MET A 43 7.26 -1.90 20.30
N SER A 44 6.23 -1.73 21.13
CA SER A 44 5.36 -0.56 21.15
C SER A 44 4.88 -0.29 22.57
N ARG A 45 4.60 0.96 22.89
CA ARG A 45 3.93 1.35 24.15
C ARG A 45 2.53 0.74 24.29
N LEU A 46 1.91 0.36 23.19
CA LEU A 46 0.56 -0.19 23.11
C LEU A 46 0.56 -1.74 23.14
N GLU A 47 1.72 -2.36 23.06
CA GLU A 47 1.95 -3.82 23.04
C GLU A 47 3.09 -4.17 24.00
N PRO A 48 2.89 -4.03 25.32
CA PRO A 48 3.97 -4.13 26.32
C PRO A 48 4.50 -5.55 26.51
N ASP A 49 3.79 -6.58 26.01
CA ASP A 49 4.16 -7.98 26.20
C ASP A 49 5.27 -8.45 25.26
N GLU A 50 5.49 -7.77 24.15
CA GLU A 50 6.56 -8.05 23.19
C GLU A 50 7.89 -7.39 23.62
N ASP A 51 9.00 -8.10 23.45
CA ASP A 51 10.35 -7.59 23.79
C ASP A 51 11.21 -7.49 22.55
N LEU A 52 11.55 -6.27 22.13
CA LEU A 52 12.37 -5.97 20.97
C LEU A 52 13.78 -6.58 21.06
N ARG A 53 14.35 -6.72 22.27
CA ARG A 53 15.67 -7.35 22.44
C ARG A 53 15.65 -8.80 21.99
N GLN A 54 14.58 -9.53 22.28
CA GLN A 54 14.43 -10.92 21.82
C GLN A 54 14.32 -10.99 20.29
N ARG A 55 13.65 -9.99 19.66
CA ARG A 55 13.57 -9.90 18.20
C ARG A 55 14.94 -9.67 17.59
N TYR A 56 15.71 -8.73 18.11
CA TYR A 56 17.07 -8.45 17.63
C TYR A 56 18.02 -9.63 17.86
N ALA A 57 17.96 -10.30 19.01
CA ALA A 57 18.74 -11.49 19.26
C ALA A 57 18.41 -12.61 18.26
N ALA A 58 17.14 -12.87 18.02
CA ALA A 58 16.70 -13.85 17.03
C ALA A 58 17.12 -13.48 15.59
N MET A 59 17.12 -12.19 15.26
CA MET A 59 17.63 -11.70 13.97
C MET A 59 19.13 -11.93 13.85
N GLU A 60 19.93 -11.63 14.89
CA GLU A 60 21.37 -11.85 14.90
C GLU A 60 21.72 -13.33 14.72
N ASP A 61 21.03 -14.23 15.43
CA ASP A 61 21.24 -15.68 15.31
C ASP A 61 20.98 -16.16 13.87
N ARG A 62 19.88 -15.75 13.25
CA ARG A 62 19.56 -16.07 11.85
C ARG A 62 20.58 -15.51 10.89
N LEU A 63 20.99 -14.26 11.07
CA LEU A 63 22.02 -13.62 10.24
C LEU A 63 23.38 -14.31 10.38
N SER A 64 23.74 -14.83 11.57
CA SER A 64 24.98 -15.60 11.75
C SER A 64 25.01 -16.87 10.89
N ILE A 65 23.85 -17.54 10.74
CA ILE A 65 23.69 -18.71 9.87
C ILE A 65 23.80 -18.30 8.40
N VAL A 66 23.06 -17.26 8.01
CA VAL A 66 23.01 -16.79 6.62
C VAL A 66 24.36 -16.27 6.15
N ARG A 67 25.11 -15.52 7.00
CA ARG A 67 26.47 -15.06 6.67
C ARG A 67 27.43 -16.20 6.35
N LYS A 68 27.37 -17.29 7.11
CA LYS A 68 28.18 -18.49 6.81
C LYS A 68 27.81 -19.14 5.48
N ARG A 69 26.53 -19.13 5.12
CA ARG A 69 26.02 -19.71 3.88
C ARG A 69 26.37 -18.87 2.65
N LEU A 70 26.19 -17.54 2.74
CA LEU A 70 26.42 -16.61 1.63
C LEU A 70 27.92 -16.30 1.44
N ASN A 71 28.68 -16.21 2.52
CA ASN A 71 30.11 -15.84 2.58
C ASN A 71 30.43 -14.59 1.74
N ARG A 72 29.59 -13.56 1.85
CA ARG A 72 29.75 -12.26 1.20
C ARG A 72 29.08 -11.14 2.00
N PRO A 73 29.43 -9.87 1.74
CA PRO A 73 28.71 -8.72 2.28
C PRO A 73 27.24 -8.74 1.88
N MET A 74 26.38 -8.23 2.77
CA MET A 74 24.93 -8.17 2.57
C MET A 74 24.42 -6.72 2.54
N THR A 75 23.42 -6.45 1.69
CA THR A 75 22.66 -5.22 1.74
C THR A 75 21.81 -5.15 3.01
N LEU A 76 21.32 -3.99 3.39
CA LEU A 76 20.37 -3.85 4.51
C LEU A 76 19.10 -4.67 4.26
N ALA A 77 18.56 -4.57 3.04
CA ALA A 77 17.37 -5.33 2.64
C ALA A 77 17.55 -6.84 2.88
N GLU A 78 18.70 -7.38 2.50
CA GLU A 78 19.03 -8.79 2.77
C GLU A 78 19.14 -9.09 4.27
N LYS A 79 19.79 -8.21 5.04
CA LYS A 79 19.89 -8.40 6.50
C LYS A 79 18.52 -8.47 7.16
N VAL A 80 17.61 -7.55 6.80
CA VAL A 80 16.27 -7.55 7.41
C VAL A 80 15.45 -8.75 6.92
N VAL A 81 15.39 -9.02 5.62
CA VAL A 81 14.64 -10.15 5.09
C VAL A 81 15.16 -11.49 5.61
N TYR A 82 16.48 -11.70 5.57
CA TYR A 82 17.07 -12.97 6.02
C TYR A 82 17.07 -13.11 7.55
N GLY A 83 17.04 -12.00 8.29
CA GLY A 83 16.82 -11.99 9.73
C GLY A 83 15.42 -12.47 10.17
N HIS A 84 14.49 -12.57 9.22
CA HIS A 84 13.11 -13.04 9.45
C HIS A 84 12.80 -14.40 8.79
N LEU A 85 13.81 -15.11 8.28
CA LEU A 85 13.62 -16.46 7.74
C LEU A 85 13.08 -17.43 8.80
N ASP A 86 12.11 -18.25 8.42
CA ASP A 86 11.54 -19.30 9.26
C ASP A 86 12.57 -20.40 9.56
N GLU A 87 13.25 -20.90 8.52
CA GLU A 87 14.29 -21.95 8.63
C GLU A 87 15.56 -21.47 7.86
N PRO A 88 16.43 -20.64 8.49
CA PRO A 88 17.55 -20.00 7.82
C PRO A 88 18.63 -20.97 7.34
N ASP A 89 18.70 -22.18 7.91
CA ASP A 89 19.66 -23.23 7.56
C ASP A 89 19.22 -24.08 6.35
N LYS A 90 17.91 -24.18 6.07
CA LYS A 90 17.37 -25.13 5.08
C LYS A 90 16.88 -24.47 3.78
N GLN A 91 16.32 -23.24 3.88
CA GLN A 91 15.73 -22.59 2.72
C GLN A 91 16.77 -22.19 1.66
N ASP A 92 16.40 -22.31 0.38
CA ASP A 92 17.12 -21.63 -0.71
C ASP A 92 16.85 -20.11 -0.63
N ILE A 93 17.90 -19.28 -0.78
CA ILE A 93 17.85 -17.83 -0.57
C ILE A 93 18.41 -17.03 -1.76
N ARG A 94 18.33 -17.56 -2.98
CA ARG A 94 18.79 -16.89 -4.20
C ARG A 94 17.84 -15.77 -4.63
N ARG A 95 18.35 -14.53 -4.74
CA ARG A 95 17.60 -13.36 -5.23
C ARG A 95 16.93 -13.64 -6.57
N GLY A 96 15.67 -13.23 -6.72
CA GLY A 96 14.88 -13.36 -7.94
C GLY A 96 14.45 -14.79 -8.31
N VAL A 97 14.85 -15.81 -7.55
CA VAL A 97 14.63 -17.23 -7.86
C VAL A 97 13.82 -17.92 -6.77
N SER A 98 14.32 -17.92 -5.53
CA SER A 98 13.78 -18.72 -4.44
C SER A 98 12.51 -18.15 -3.85
N TYR A 99 11.66 -19.00 -3.27
CA TYR A 99 10.56 -18.56 -2.41
C TYR A 99 11.01 -18.67 -0.95
N LEU A 100 10.98 -17.53 -0.26
CA LEU A 100 11.33 -17.42 1.15
C LEU A 100 10.08 -17.63 2.00
N ARG A 101 10.22 -18.35 3.10
CA ARG A 101 9.25 -18.41 4.19
C ARG A 101 9.74 -17.49 5.31
N LEU A 102 8.95 -16.47 5.61
CA LEU A 102 9.31 -15.38 6.50
C LEU A 102 8.38 -15.32 7.70
N ARG A 103 8.87 -14.77 8.81
CA ARG A 103 8.13 -14.53 10.05
C ARG A 103 8.04 -13.02 10.34
N PRO A 104 7.07 -12.31 9.74
CA PRO A 104 6.86 -10.89 10.07
C PRO A 104 6.56 -10.70 11.56
N ASP A 105 7.01 -9.56 12.11
CA ASP A 105 6.81 -9.21 13.50
C ASP A 105 5.37 -8.78 13.81
N ARG A 106 4.66 -8.21 12.80
CA ARG A 106 3.32 -7.69 12.98
C ARG A 106 2.52 -7.57 11.69
N VAL A 107 1.20 -7.36 11.86
CA VAL A 107 0.25 -7.09 10.77
C VAL A 107 -0.47 -5.76 11.03
N ALA A 108 -0.63 -4.92 10.00
CA ALA A 108 -1.47 -3.73 10.03
C ALA A 108 -2.53 -3.79 8.92
N MET A 109 -3.78 -3.45 9.26
CA MET A 109 -4.91 -3.53 8.34
C MET A 109 -5.67 -2.21 8.33
N GLN A 110 -6.07 -1.72 7.16
CA GLN A 110 -7.00 -0.60 7.04
C GLN A 110 -8.45 -1.12 7.02
N ASP A 111 -9.42 -0.29 7.42
CA ASP A 111 -10.80 -0.69 7.69
C ASP A 111 -11.55 -1.29 6.49
N ALA A 112 -11.24 -0.89 5.26
CA ALA A 112 -11.91 -1.43 4.08
C ALA A 112 -11.48 -2.87 3.76
N THR A 113 -10.19 -3.23 3.97
CA THR A 113 -9.66 -4.57 3.72
C THR A 113 -9.72 -5.46 4.96
N ALA A 114 -9.66 -4.87 6.16
CA ALA A 114 -9.77 -5.60 7.43
C ALA A 114 -11.10 -6.37 7.54
N GLN A 115 -12.19 -5.84 6.97
CA GLN A 115 -13.48 -6.53 7.00
C GLN A 115 -13.35 -7.96 6.46
N MET A 116 -12.80 -8.09 5.26
CA MET A 116 -12.64 -9.40 4.62
C MET A 116 -11.56 -10.24 5.30
N ALA A 117 -10.44 -9.64 5.70
CA ALA A 117 -9.36 -10.35 6.40
C ALA A 117 -9.84 -10.91 7.75
N VAL A 118 -10.58 -10.13 8.53
CA VAL A 118 -11.13 -10.59 9.82
C VAL A 118 -12.19 -11.67 9.62
N LEU A 119 -13.08 -11.55 8.63
CA LEU A 119 -14.04 -12.61 8.30
C LEU A 119 -13.34 -13.93 7.92
N GLN A 120 -12.25 -13.86 7.16
CA GLN A 120 -11.42 -15.02 6.85
C GLN A 120 -10.73 -15.56 8.11
N PHE A 121 -10.17 -14.69 8.97
CA PHE A 121 -9.55 -15.12 10.23
C PHE A 121 -10.55 -15.82 11.16
N ILE A 122 -11.78 -15.31 11.27
CA ILE A 122 -12.86 -15.95 12.05
C ILE A 122 -13.12 -17.37 11.56
N SER A 123 -13.12 -17.60 10.24
CA SER A 123 -13.34 -18.94 9.67
C SER A 123 -12.18 -19.92 9.92
N SER A 124 -11.01 -19.45 10.34
CA SER A 124 -9.90 -20.32 10.79
C SER A 124 -10.14 -21.00 12.12
N GLY A 125 -11.08 -20.49 12.94
CA GLY A 125 -11.39 -21.02 14.27
C GLY A 125 -10.35 -20.73 15.36
N LEU A 126 -9.33 -19.92 15.07
CA LEU A 126 -8.29 -19.58 16.04
C LEU A 126 -8.81 -18.58 17.09
N PRO A 127 -8.40 -18.71 18.36
CA PRO A 127 -8.89 -17.85 19.43
C PRO A 127 -8.30 -16.43 19.41
N GLN A 128 -7.08 -16.26 18.93
CA GLN A 128 -6.33 -15.00 18.91
C GLN A 128 -5.29 -15.00 17.79
N THR A 129 -4.87 -13.81 17.36
CA THR A 129 -3.77 -13.64 16.42
C THR A 129 -2.43 -14.08 17.03
N ALA A 130 -1.58 -14.67 16.21
CA ALA A 130 -0.27 -15.16 16.63
C ALA A 130 0.81 -14.06 16.69
N VAL A 131 0.55 -12.93 16.05
CA VAL A 131 1.44 -11.76 16.06
C VAL A 131 0.65 -10.50 16.39
N PRO A 132 1.28 -9.45 16.95
CA PRO A 132 0.65 -8.15 17.12
C PRO A 132 0.00 -7.68 15.84
N SER A 133 -1.28 -7.33 15.91
CA SER A 133 -2.09 -6.94 14.75
C SER A 133 -2.93 -5.71 15.08
N THR A 134 -3.13 -4.83 14.12
CA THR A 134 -3.91 -3.61 14.28
C THR A 134 -4.85 -3.34 13.11
N ILE A 135 -6.00 -2.72 13.41
CA ILE A 135 -6.96 -2.21 12.44
C ILE A 135 -7.01 -0.70 12.56
N HIS A 136 -7.03 0.00 11.42
CA HIS A 136 -7.03 1.45 11.33
C HIS A 136 -8.19 1.94 10.45
N CYS A 137 -9.01 2.87 10.98
CA CYS A 137 -10.21 3.34 10.30
C CYS A 137 -9.95 4.65 9.54
N ASP A 138 -9.38 4.54 8.33
CA ASP A 138 -8.97 5.67 7.51
C ASP A 138 -9.49 5.67 6.07
N HIS A 139 -10.17 4.61 5.62
CA HIS A 139 -10.63 4.48 4.23
C HIS A 139 -12.12 4.75 4.02
N LEU A 140 -12.96 4.65 5.04
CA LEU A 140 -14.42 4.79 4.92
C LEU A 140 -14.92 6.21 5.26
N ILE A 141 -14.06 7.20 5.28
CA ILE A 141 -14.39 8.61 5.55
C ILE A 141 -14.33 9.39 4.24
N GLU A 142 -15.48 9.92 3.80
CA GLU A 142 -15.60 10.70 2.57
C GLU A 142 -15.40 12.20 2.87
N GLY A 143 -14.50 12.86 2.13
CA GLY A 143 -14.37 14.32 2.14
C GLY A 143 -15.46 14.93 1.27
N THR A 144 -16.32 15.75 1.84
CA THR A 144 -17.45 16.37 1.15
C THR A 144 -17.33 17.88 1.06
N THR A 145 -18.13 18.48 0.16
CA THR A 145 -18.25 19.94 0.09
C THR A 145 -18.92 20.54 1.35
N GLN A 146 -19.55 19.71 2.18
CA GLN A 146 -20.08 20.13 3.47
C GLN A 146 -18.97 20.52 4.45
N ALA A 147 -17.80 19.86 4.34
CA ALA A 147 -16.57 20.32 5.02
C ALA A 147 -16.16 21.74 4.59
N GLN A 148 -16.55 22.19 3.40
CA GLN A 148 -16.36 23.58 2.94
C GLN A 148 -17.43 24.54 3.49
N ALA A 149 -18.64 24.07 3.81
CA ALA A 149 -19.71 24.89 4.35
C ALA A 149 -19.52 25.20 5.84
N ASP A 150 -18.87 24.31 6.60
CA ASP A 150 -18.52 24.50 8.00
C ASP A 150 -17.24 25.36 8.22
N ARG A 151 -16.91 26.23 7.27
CA ARG A 151 -15.74 27.13 7.34
C ARG A 151 -15.66 28.02 8.59
N GLU A 152 -16.76 28.20 9.29
CA GLU A 152 -16.81 28.92 10.56
C GLU A 152 -16.25 28.11 11.75
N ASN A 153 -16.28 26.77 11.63
CA ASN A 153 -15.59 25.86 12.55
C ASN A 153 -14.29 25.41 11.91
N GLN A 154 -13.16 25.68 12.51
CA GLN A 154 -11.78 25.40 12.02
C GLN A 154 -11.51 23.96 11.52
N PHE A 155 -12.48 23.06 11.62
CA PHE A 155 -12.41 21.62 11.33
C PHE A 155 -13.60 21.18 10.45
N GLY A 156 -13.50 21.43 9.16
CA GLY A 156 -14.46 20.92 8.17
C GLY A 156 -14.62 19.40 8.24
N GLY A 157 -13.54 18.65 8.48
CA GLY A 157 -13.54 17.21 8.61
C GLY A 157 -14.32 16.62 9.79
N LYS A 158 -14.70 17.41 10.81
CA LYS A 158 -15.54 16.92 11.94
C LYS A 158 -16.93 16.50 11.50
N ALA A 159 -17.54 17.20 10.54
CA ALA A 159 -18.85 16.85 10.00
C ALA A 159 -18.78 15.55 9.19
N ASP A 160 -17.77 15.43 8.34
CA ASP A 160 -17.52 14.22 7.53
C ASP A 160 -17.26 13.00 8.42
N LEU A 161 -16.46 13.17 9.48
CA LEU A 161 -16.18 12.11 10.45
C LEU A 161 -17.47 11.64 11.18
N LYS A 162 -18.30 12.57 11.66
CA LYS A 162 -19.59 12.23 12.31
C LYS A 162 -20.51 11.47 11.33
N PHE A 163 -20.57 11.90 10.08
CA PHE A 163 -21.35 11.23 9.06
C PHE A 163 -20.82 9.82 8.78
N ALA A 164 -19.50 9.66 8.63
CA ALA A 164 -18.85 8.37 8.41
C ALA A 164 -19.11 7.39 9.55
N VAL A 165 -18.94 7.83 10.80
CA VAL A 165 -19.21 7.01 12.00
C VAL A 165 -20.68 6.53 12.04
N LYS A 166 -21.62 7.41 11.73
CA LYS A 166 -23.05 7.04 11.67
C LYS A 166 -23.33 6.06 10.53
N THR A 167 -22.83 6.34 9.33
CA THR A 167 -23.11 5.56 8.12
C THR A 167 -22.43 4.19 8.13
N ASN A 168 -21.24 4.10 8.71
CA ASN A 168 -20.45 2.88 8.76
C ASN A 168 -20.50 2.17 10.13
N LYS A 169 -21.46 2.53 10.99
CA LYS A 169 -21.56 2.01 12.38
C LYS A 169 -21.47 0.50 12.42
N GLU A 170 -22.20 -0.23 11.58
CA GLU A 170 -22.19 -1.70 11.52
C GLU A 170 -20.78 -2.26 11.30
N VAL A 171 -20.02 -1.67 10.38
CA VAL A 171 -18.66 -2.10 10.06
C VAL A 171 -17.70 -1.77 11.18
N TYR A 172 -17.77 -0.58 11.74
CA TYR A 172 -16.90 -0.17 12.85
C TYR A 172 -17.18 -0.98 14.11
N ASP A 173 -18.45 -1.27 14.44
CA ASP A 173 -18.83 -2.13 15.56
C ASP A 173 -18.32 -3.57 15.35
N PHE A 174 -18.43 -4.11 14.13
CA PHE A 174 -17.88 -5.41 13.77
C PHE A 174 -16.36 -5.45 13.98
N LEU A 175 -15.63 -4.49 13.42
CA LEU A 175 -14.16 -4.43 13.50
C LEU A 175 -13.68 -4.22 14.94
N ALA A 176 -14.34 -3.35 15.71
CA ALA A 176 -14.02 -3.09 17.11
C ALA A 176 -14.26 -4.31 18.01
N SER A 177 -15.39 -5.00 17.84
CA SER A 177 -15.72 -6.19 18.62
C SER A 177 -14.85 -7.40 18.26
N ALA A 178 -14.61 -7.61 16.96
CA ALA A 178 -13.72 -8.65 16.48
C ALA A 178 -12.27 -8.37 16.91
N GLY A 179 -11.81 -7.14 16.80
CA GLY A 179 -10.49 -6.71 17.26
C GLY A 179 -10.30 -7.01 18.75
N SER A 180 -11.26 -6.61 19.57
CA SER A 180 -11.25 -6.88 21.00
C SER A 180 -11.15 -8.38 21.32
N LYS A 181 -11.97 -9.20 20.64
CA LYS A 181 -12.05 -10.66 20.87
C LYS A 181 -10.78 -11.39 20.43
N TYR A 182 -10.20 -11.02 19.30
CA TYR A 182 -9.11 -11.78 18.67
C TYR A 182 -7.71 -11.19 18.93
N GLY A 183 -7.59 -10.25 19.85
CA GLY A 183 -6.28 -9.69 20.23
C GLY A 183 -5.75 -8.66 19.25
N ILE A 184 -6.63 -7.95 18.51
CA ILE A 184 -6.25 -6.97 17.50
C ILE A 184 -6.52 -5.56 18.04
N GLY A 185 -5.51 -4.68 18.06
CA GLY A 185 -5.68 -3.28 18.41
C GLY A 185 -6.55 -2.54 17.39
N PHE A 186 -7.41 -1.65 17.85
CA PHE A 186 -8.35 -0.94 17.00
C PHE A 186 -8.20 0.58 17.11
N TRP A 187 -7.80 1.21 16.01
CA TRP A 187 -7.72 2.66 15.86
C TRP A 187 -9.02 3.17 15.23
N ARG A 188 -9.76 3.95 16.04
CA ARG A 188 -11.10 4.44 15.70
C ARG A 188 -11.08 5.41 14.51
N PRO A 189 -12.22 5.65 13.83
CA PRO A 189 -12.34 6.72 12.85
C PRO A 189 -11.90 8.07 13.43
N GLY A 190 -11.07 8.79 12.69
CA GLY A 190 -10.49 10.07 13.14
C GLY A 190 -9.09 9.94 13.78
N SER A 191 -8.62 8.72 14.06
CA SER A 191 -7.27 8.50 14.59
C SER A 191 -6.17 8.97 13.63
N GLY A 192 -6.39 8.78 12.34
CA GLY A 192 -5.43 9.11 11.32
C GLY A 192 -5.25 8.01 10.28
N ILE A 193 -4.37 8.29 9.34
CA ILE A 193 -4.00 7.40 8.25
C ILE A 193 -3.09 6.29 8.77
N ILE A 194 -3.40 5.05 8.45
CA ILE A 194 -2.70 3.84 8.94
C ILE A 194 -1.16 4.00 8.93
N HIS A 195 -0.57 4.48 7.83
CA HIS A 195 0.89 4.53 7.69
C HIS A 195 1.54 5.58 8.58
N GLN A 196 0.84 6.69 8.84
CA GLN A 196 1.30 7.71 9.79
C GLN A 196 1.24 7.18 11.23
N ILE A 197 0.14 6.52 11.61
CA ILE A 197 -0.01 5.90 12.93
C ILE A 197 1.04 4.81 13.14
N VAL A 198 1.31 3.98 12.09
CA VAL A 198 2.35 2.95 12.16
C VAL A 198 3.73 3.58 12.37
N LEU A 199 4.05 4.65 11.65
CA LEU A 199 5.33 5.34 11.80
C LEU A 199 5.49 5.94 13.21
N GLU A 200 4.43 6.52 13.75
CA GLU A 200 4.42 7.17 15.08
C GLU A 200 4.51 6.18 16.26
N ASN A 201 3.94 4.97 16.11
CA ASN A 201 3.73 4.07 17.26
C ASN A 201 4.40 2.71 17.15
N TYR A 202 4.58 2.16 15.94
CA TYR A 202 4.89 0.73 15.78
C TYR A 202 6.15 0.45 14.99
N ALA A 203 6.51 1.27 14.00
CA ALA A 203 7.70 1.04 13.18
C ALA A 203 8.98 1.20 14.00
N PHE A 204 9.94 0.32 13.77
CA PHE A 204 11.27 0.35 14.37
C PHE A 204 12.31 -0.19 13.39
N PRO A 205 13.60 0.22 13.52
CA PRO A 205 14.66 -0.21 12.62
C PRO A 205 14.86 -1.73 12.64
N GLY A 206 14.98 -2.36 11.48
CA GLY A 206 15.24 -3.79 11.34
C GLY A 206 14.03 -4.70 11.54
N GLY A 207 12.85 -4.17 11.86
CA GLY A 207 11.62 -4.94 11.93
C GLY A 207 11.10 -5.35 10.56
N MET A 208 10.19 -6.32 10.54
CA MET A 208 9.43 -6.72 9.36
C MET A 208 7.93 -6.71 9.64
N MET A 209 7.17 -6.05 8.78
CA MET A 209 5.71 -6.10 8.85
C MET A 209 5.07 -6.33 7.50
N ILE A 210 3.86 -6.86 7.52
CA ILE A 210 2.97 -6.83 6.36
C ILE A 210 1.74 -6.00 6.66
N GLY A 211 1.18 -5.39 5.62
CA GLY A 211 -0.03 -4.58 5.77
C GLY A 211 -0.96 -4.72 4.59
N THR A 212 -2.27 -4.67 4.86
CA THR A 212 -3.29 -4.80 3.81
C THR A 212 -3.51 -3.51 2.99
N ASP A 213 -2.50 -2.67 2.96
CA ASP A 213 -2.42 -1.48 2.12
C ASP A 213 -1.10 -1.44 1.34
N SER A 214 -1.14 -0.99 0.08
CA SER A 214 0.03 -0.94 -0.80
C SER A 214 1.09 0.07 -0.35
N HIS A 215 0.73 1.07 0.48
CA HIS A 215 1.67 2.07 1.02
C HIS A 215 2.27 1.68 2.38
N THR A 216 2.08 0.44 2.83
CA THR A 216 2.78 -0.14 3.98
C THR A 216 4.30 0.12 3.96
N PRO A 217 4.99 0.16 2.79
CA PRO A 217 6.40 0.53 2.70
C PRO A 217 6.79 1.87 3.33
N ASN A 218 5.85 2.76 3.65
CA ASN A 218 6.10 4.00 4.39
C ASN A 218 6.95 3.81 5.66
N ALA A 219 6.77 2.69 6.35
CA ALA A 219 7.54 2.34 7.55
C ALA A 219 9.04 2.10 7.29
N GLY A 220 9.44 1.97 6.03
CA GLY A 220 10.85 1.94 5.60
C GLY A 220 11.60 3.24 5.93
N GLY A 221 10.87 4.35 6.17
CA GLY A 221 11.44 5.59 6.70
C GLY A 221 12.01 5.47 8.11
N LEU A 222 11.63 4.43 8.87
CA LEU A 222 12.25 4.01 10.12
C LEU A 222 13.07 2.72 9.98
N GLY A 223 13.52 2.37 8.77
CA GLY A 223 14.36 1.19 8.55
C GLY A 223 13.64 -0.14 8.76
N MET A 224 12.32 -0.18 8.64
CA MET A 224 11.51 -1.39 8.74
C MET A 224 11.24 -1.97 7.34
N CYS A 225 11.41 -3.28 7.15
CA CYS A 225 10.99 -3.95 5.92
C CYS A 225 9.47 -4.19 5.98
N ALA A 226 8.72 -3.23 5.44
CA ALA A 226 7.27 -3.24 5.49
C ALA A 226 6.68 -3.46 4.11
N VAL A 227 5.82 -4.46 3.94
CA VAL A 227 5.35 -4.92 2.63
C VAL A 227 3.83 -4.88 2.54
N GLY A 228 3.32 -4.27 1.47
CA GLY A 228 1.90 -4.29 1.14
C GLY A 228 1.48 -5.66 0.60
N VAL A 229 0.41 -6.22 1.15
CA VAL A 229 -0.12 -7.56 0.82
C VAL A 229 -1.64 -7.56 0.69
N GLY A 230 -2.20 -8.65 0.21
CA GLY A 230 -3.63 -8.90 0.27
C GLY A 230 -4.09 -9.42 1.64
N GLY A 231 -5.41 -9.39 1.88
CA GLY A 231 -5.99 -9.84 3.14
C GLY A 231 -5.65 -11.30 3.49
N ALA A 232 -5.59 -12.19 2.51
CA ALA A 232 -5.25 -13.59 2.74
C ALA A 232 -3.81 -13.80 3.25
N ASP A 233 -2.85 -12.99 2.79
CA ASP A 233 -1.49 -13.02 3.36
C ASP A 233 -1.48 -12.54 4.81
N ALA A 234 -2.27 -11.49 5.12
CA ALA A 234 -2.42 -11.02 6.49
C ALA A 234 -3.01 -12.10 7.39
N VAL A 235 -4.02 -12.84 6.94
CA VAL A 235 -4.63 -13.96 7.67
C VAL A 235 -3.61 -15.06 7.95
N ASP A 236 -2.77 -15.44 6.99
CA ASP A 236 -1.71 -16.44 7.21
C ASP A 236 -0.79 -16.05 8.36
N VAL A 237 -0.32 -14.81 8.37
CA VAL A 237 0.59 -14.30 9.43
C VAL A 237 -0.15 -14.15 10.76
N MET A 238 -1.39 -13.66 10.76
CA MET A 238 -2.24 -13.62 11.96
C MET A 238 -2.48 -15.02 12.54
N ALA A 239 -2.55 -16.04 11.68
CA ALA A 239 -2.68 -17.45 12.08
C ALA A 239 -1.34 -18.09 12.51
N GLY A 240 -0.22 -17.37 12.45
CA GLY A 240 1.10 -17.89 12.84
C GLY A 240 1.78 -18.72 11.77
N LEU A 241 1.31 -18.68 10.54
CA LEU A 241 1.96 -19.34 9.41
C LEU A 241 3.11 -18.48 8.84
N PRO A 242 4.15 -19.10 8.26
CA PRO A 242 5.16 -18.36 7.55
C PRO A 242 4.55 -17.67 6.32
N TRP A 243 4.93 -16.42 6.11
CA TRP A 243 4.56 -15.69 4.91
C TRP A 243 5.54 -16.01 3.76
N GLU A 244 4.99 -16.30 2.59
CA GLU A 244 5.80 -16.62 1.41
C GLU A 244 6.09 -15.37 0.58
N LEU A 245 7.39 -15.15 0.29
CA LEU A 245 7.85 -14.08 -0.60
C LEU A 245 8.87 -14.64 -1.58
N LYS A 246 8.70 -14.37 -2.88
CA LYS A 246 9.77 -14.61 -3.84
C LYS A 246 10.97 -13.72 -3.47
N ALA A 247 12.14 -14.30 -3.26
CA ALA A 247 13.35 -13.60 -2.84
C ALA A 247 13.60 -12.36 -3.71
N PRO A 248 13.49 -11.14 -3.17
CA PRO A 248 13.56 -9.95 -3.99
C PRO A 248 14.99 -9.71 -4.51
N LYS A 249 15.10 -9.11 -5.69
CA LYS A 249 16.30 -8.39 -6.09
C LYS A 249 16.45 -7.13 -5.24
N VAL A 250 17.62 -6.51 -5.26
CA VAL A 250 17.85 -5.25 -4.52
C VAL A 250 18.34 -4.18 -5.49
N ILE A 251 17.58 -3.11 -5.62
CA ILE A 251 17.94 -1.90 -6.36
C ILE A 251 18.52 -0.90 -5.36
N GLY A 252 19.79 -0.54 -5.51
CA GLY A 252 20.42 0.50 -4.72
C GLY A 252 20.15 1.89 -5.31
N VAL A 253 19.64 2.84 -4.51
CA VAL A 253 19.57 4.25 -4.88
C VAL A 253 20.58 5.01 -4.04
N ARG A 254 21.69 5.40 -4.67
CA ARG A 254 22.76 6.13 -4.02
C ARG A 254 22.47 7.62 -4.02
N LEU A 255 22.30 8.18 -2.82
CA LEU A 255 22.04 9.60 -2.59
C LEU A 255 23.33 10.32 -2.20
N THR A 256 23.58 11.47 -2.83
CA THR A 256 24.69 12.36 -2.51
C THR A 256 24.20 13.79 -2.39
N GLY A 257 24.99 14.69 -1.79
CA GLY A 257 24.59 16.09 -1.64
C GLY A 257 23.47 16.32 -0.60
N LYS A 258 22.76 17.43 -0.74
CA LYS A 258 21.67 17.86 0.18
C LYS A 258 20.54 18.49 -0.62
N LEU A 259 19.30 18.28 -0.19
CA LEU A 259 18.14 19.00 -0.69
C LEU A 259 18.27 20.49 -0.42
N SER A 260 17.83 21.33 -1.34
CA SER A 260 17.94 22.77 -1.25
C SER A 260 16.75 23.49 -1.87
N ARG A 261 16.52 24.73 -1.41
CA ARG A 261 15.48 25.60 -1.96
C ARG A 261 14.09 24.98 -1.93
N TRP A 262 13.45 24.83 -3.09
CA TRP A 262 12.12 24.27 -3.27
C TRP A 262 12.09 22.74 -3.34
N THR A 263 13.25 22.06 -3.32
CA THR A 263 13.30 20.61 -3.35
C THR A 263 12.93 19.99 -2.01
N SER A 264 12.32 18.85 -2.07
CA SER A 264 11.81 18.07 -0.93
C SER A 264 12.08 16.57 -1.11
N PRO A 265 11.90 15.75 -0.09
CA PRO A 265 11.96 14.29 -0.24
C PRO A 265 11.00 13.73 -1.30
N LYS A 266 9.86 14.40 -1.55
CA LYS A 266 8.92 14.05 -2.61
C LYS A 266 9.57 14.04 -3.99
N ASP A 267 10.45 15.00 -4.25
CA ASP A 267 11.09 15.14 -5.57
C ASP A 267 12.06 13.99 -5.85
N VAL A 268 12.67 13.43 -4.81
CA VAL A 268 13.52 12.23 -4.92
C VAL A 268 12.72 11.07 -5.51
N ILE A 269 11.58 10.75 -4.92
CA ILE A 269 10.77 9.61 -5.39
C ILE A 269 10.05 9.91 -6.70
N CYS A 270 9.65 11.16 -6.96
CA CYS A 270 9.13 11.57 -8.27
C CYS A 270 10.16 11.36 -9.37
N LYS A 271 11.43 11.70 -9.12
CA LYS A 271 12.55 11.45 -10.03
C LYS A 271 12.80 9.95 -10.22
N VAL A 272 12.82 9.16 -9.14
CA VAL A 272 12.99 7.70 -9.19
C VAL A 272 11.85 7.04 -9.98
N ALA A 273 10.61 7.52 -9.81
CA ALA A 273 9.46 7.03 -10.57
C ALA A 273 9.62 7.30 -12.07
N GLY A 274 10.14 8.46 -12.44
CA GLY A 274 10.47 8.77 -13.84
C GLY A 274 11.55 7.86 -14.43
N ILE A 275 12.50 7.38 -13.61
CA ILE A 275 13.60 6.49 -14.04
C ILE A 275 13.12 5.03 -14.15
N LEU A 276 12.49 4.51 -13.09
CA LEU A 276 12.09 3.10 -12.99
C LEU A 276 10.76 2.79 -13.67
N THR A 277 9.93 3.80 -13.87
CA THR A 277 8.53 3.67 -14.30
C THR A 277 7.67 2.87 -13.29
N VAL A 278 6.39 2.67 -13.59
CA VAL A 278 5.45 1.94 -12.70
C VAL A 278 5.77 0.45 -12.51
N LYS A 279 6.71 -0.10 -13.25
CA LYS A 279 7.03 -1.54 -13.22
C LYS A 279 8.51 -1.87 -12.98
N GLY A 280 9.40 -0.89 -13.01
CA GLY A 280 10.85 -1.13 -12.92
C GLY A 280 11.31 -1.71 -11.59
N GLY A 281 10.57 -1.47 -10.51
CA GLY A 281 10.81 -2.04 -9.18
C GLY A 281 10.20 -3.43 -8.94
N THR A 282 9.50 -4.01 -9.93
CA THR A 282 8.79 -5.28 -9.74
C THR A 282 9.72 -6.41 -9.32
N GLY A 283 9.40 -7.07 -8.20
CA GLY A 283 10.20 -8.15 -7.63
C GLY A 283 11.50 -7.70 -6.98
N ALA A 284 11.66 -6.39 -6.71
CA ALA A 284 12.83 -5.84 -6.04
C ALA A 284 12.46 -5.10 -4.74
N ILE A 285 13.40 -4.98 -3.84
CA ILE A 285 13.42 -4.01 -2.75
C ILE A 285 14.31 -2.85 -3.19
N VAL A 286 13.82 -1.62 -3.01
CA VAL A 286 14.62 -0.41 -3.25
C VAL A 286 15.30 0.00 -1.94
N GLU A 287 16.61 -0.09 -1.90
CA GLU A 287 17.43 0.30 -0.76
C GLU A 287 18.12 1.63 -1.05
N TYR A 288 17.80 2.64 -0.25
CA TYR A 288 18.47 3.93 -0.32
C TYR A 288 19.75 3.92 0.51
N HIS A 289 20.83 4.46 -0.05
CA HIS A 289 22.13 4.48 0.63
C HIS A 289 22.96 5.69 0.21
N GLY A 290 24.17 5.81 0.75
CA GLY A 290 25.07 6.90 0.46
C GLY A 290 24.96 8.07 1.43
N PRO A 291 25.87 9.07 1.35
CA PRO A 291 25.98 10.15 2.34
C PRO A 291 24.79 11.13 2.32
N GLY A 292 24.03 11.21 1.23
CA GLY A 292 22.83 12.06 1.13
C GLY A 292 21.67 11.60 2.02
N VAL A 293 21.67 10.33 2.47
CA VAL A 293 20.62 9.80 3.36
C VAL A 293 20.51 10.60 4.66
N ASP A 294 21.63 11.01 5.24
CA ASP A 294 21.64 11.76 6.50
C ASP A 294 21.10 13.20 6.35
N ALA A 295 20.91 13.68 5.11
CA ALA A 295 20.32 14.97 4.82
C ALA A 295 18.79 14.95 4.70
N ILE A 296 18.16 13.77 4.78
CA ILE A 296 16.71 13.58 4.67
C ILE A 296 16.13 13.29 6.04
N SER A 297 15.01 13.93 6.38
CA SER A 297 14.26 13.69 7.61
C SER A 297 13.68 12.27 7.67
N CYS A 298 13.36 11.79 8.88
CA CYS A 298 12.70 10.49 9.04
C CYS A 298 11.37 10.41 8.28
N THR A 299 10.54 11.44 8.39
CA THR A 299 9.26 11.52 7.67
C THR A 299 9.45 11.65 6.17
N GLY A 300 10.50 12.36 5.73
CA GLY A 300 10.88 12.44 4.32
C GLY A 300 11.35 11.09 3.75
N MET A 301 12.11 10.30 4.52
CA MET A 301 12.43 8.92 4.15
C MET A 301 11.14 8.07 4.03
N GLY A 302 10.18 8.29 4.94
CA GLY A 302 8.85 7.68 4.87
C GLY A 302 8.11 8.03 3.58
N THR A 303 8.10 9.31 3.18
CA THR A 303 7.53 9.77 1.90
C THR A 303 8.13 9.05 0.70
N ILE A 304 9.45 8.92 0.66
CA ILE A 304 10.17 8.22 -0.42
C ILE A 304 9.78 6.75 -0.47
N CYS A 305 9.80 6.06 0.66
CA CYS A 305 9.40 4.65 0.76
C CYS A 305 7.92 4.44 0.40
N ASN A 306 7.05 5.35 0.80
CA ASN A 306 5.60 5.31 0.52
C ASN A 306 5.33 5.16 -0.98
N MET A 307 5.90 6.04 -1.80
CA MET A 307 5.73 5.99 -3.26
C MET A 307 6.57 4.90 -3.96
N GLY A 308 7.32 4.09 -3.24
CA GLY A 308 7.89 2.86 -3.78
C GLY A 308 6.84 1.89 -4.31
N ALA A 309 5.60 1.98 -3.81
CA ALA A 309 4.47 1.23 -4.37
C ALA A 309 4.16 1.61 -5.83
N GLU A 310 4.37 2.85 -6.22
CA GLU A 310 4.07 3.36 -7.57
C GLU A 310 5.07 2.94 -8.62
N ILE A 311 6.25 2.48 -8.23
CA ILE A 311 7.26 1.91 -9.13
C ILE A 311 7.21 0.37 -9.16
N GLY A 312 6.21 -0.23 -8.52
CA GLY A 312 6.03 -1.69 -8.45
C GLY A 312 6.97 -2.41 -7.49
N ALA A 313 7.73 -1.70 -6.68
CA ALA A 313 8.66 -2.29 -5.71
C ALA A 313 7.93 -3.15 -4.66
N THR A 314 8.58 -4.22 -4.23
CA THR A 314 8.11 -5.05 -3.11
C THR A 314 8.03 -4.22 -1.84
N THR A 315 9.08 -3.45 -1.56
CA THR A 315 9.16 -2.43 -0.51
C THR A 315 10.35 -1.52 -0.78
N SER A 316 10.50 -0.49 0.06
CA SER A 316 11.65 0.41 0.07
C SER A 316 12.17 0.54 1.50
N ILE A 317 13.47 0.77 1.66
CA ILE A 317 14.09 0.82 2.99
C ILE A 317 15.25 1.80 3.04
N PHE A 318 15.41 2.46 4.19
CA PHE A 318 16.56 3.31 4.52
C PHE A 318 17.40 2.72 5.65
N PRO A 319 18.73 2.93 5.67
CA PRO A 319 19.59 2.48 6.75
C PRO A 319 19.38 3.33 8.01
N TYR A 320 19.51 2.70 9.17
CA TYR A 320 19.41 3.38 10.45
C TYR A 320 20.40 4.53 10.59
N ASN A 321 19.89 5.69 11.00
CA ASN A 321 20.67 6.92 11.17
C ASN A 321 20.16 7.79 12.33
N LYS A 322 20.81 8.95 12.54
CA LYS A 322 20.46 9.91 13.59
C LYS A 322 19.04 10.47 13.45
N ARG A 323 18.52 10.65 12.22
CA ARG A 323 17.17 11.18 12.00
C ARG A 323 16.09 10.22 12.51
N MET A 324 16.32 8.92 12.33
CA MET A 324 15.42 7.88 12.87
C MET A 324 15.50 7.84 14.41
N TYR A 325 16.71 7.97 14.99
CA TYR A 325 16.87 8.09 16.43
C TYR A 325 16.05 9.24 17.00
N ASP A 326 16.22 10.44 16.44
CA ASP A 326 15.55 11.65 16.92
C ASP A 326 14.03 11.55 16.80
N TYR A 327 13.52 10.96 15.71
CA TYR A 327 12.08 10.73 15.53
C TYR A 327 11.53 9.74 16.57
N LEU A 328 12.24 8.66 16.84
CA LEU A 328 11.86 7.70 17.89
C LEU A 328 11.81 8.37 19.27
N VAL A 329 12.78 9.22 19.60
CA VAL A 329 12.79 10.00 20.85
C VAL A 329 11.61 10.97 20.89
N ALA A 330 11.39 11.72 19.82
CA ALA A 330 10.31 12.71 19.72
C ALA A 330 8.91 12.07 19.84
N THR A 331 8.76 10.82 19.39
CA THR A 331 7.52 10.04 19.51
C THR A 331 7.45 9.18 20.80
N GLY A 332 8.32 9.47 21.79
CA GLY A 332 8.32 8.81 23.11
C GLY A 332 8.79 7.37 23.12
N ARG A 333 9.64 6.98 22.14
CA ARG A 333 10.19 5.63 21.96
C ARG A 333 11.71 5.58 22.14
N GLU A 334 12.23 6.41 23.06
CA GLU A 334 13.66 6.49 23.35
C GLU A 334 14.30 5.13 23.71
N PRO A 335 13.67 4.21 24.47
CA PRO A 335 14.24 2.89 24.72
C PRO A 335 14.50 2.08 23.45
N ILE A 336 13.60 2.20 22.45
CA ILE A 336 13.77 1.58 21.11
C ILE A 336 14.94 2.24 20.38
N ALA A 337 15.04 3.57 20.41
CA ALA A 337 16.14 4.30 19.77
C ALA A 337 17.51 3.86 20.32
N LYS A 338 17.65 3.80 21.65
CA LYS A 338 18.90 3.35 22.31
C LYS A 338 19.26 1.91 21.98
N LEU A 339 18.26 1.02 21.95
CA LEU A 339 18.49 -0.38 21.60
C LEU A 339 18.90 -0.52 20.11
N SER A 340 18.23 0.19 19.21
CA SER A 340 18.59 0.22 17.79
C SER A 340 20.00 0.76 17.57
N ASP A 341 20.42 1.74 18.36
CA ASP A 341 21.77 2.30 18.30
C ASP A 341 22.85 1.27 18.69
N SER A 342 22.54 0.42 19.66
CA SER A 342 23.43 -0.70 20.04
C SER A 342 23.47 -1.83 19.00
N PHE A 343 22.45 -1.93 18.13
CA PHE A 343 22.30 -2.96 17.10
C PHE A 343 22.61 -2.46 15.68
N ARG A 344 23.14 -1.24 15.53
CA ARG A 344 23.29 -0.49 14.27
C ARG A 344 24.05 -1.23 13.17
N GLU A 345 25.00 -2.09 13.50
CA GLU A 345 25.78 -2.88 12.53
C GLU A 345 24.89 -3.81 11.68
N HIS A 346 23.78 -4.26 12.24
CA HIS A 346 22.79 -5.08 11.52
C HIS A 346 21.73 -4.24 10.78
N LEU A 347 21.70 -2.94 11.06
CA LEU A 347 20.70 -1.98 10.54
C LEU A 347 21.25 -1.09 9.43
N ARG A 348 22.37 -1.47 8.84
CA ARG A 348 23.04 -0.79 7.72
C ARG A 348 23.59 -1.83 6.74
N PRO A 349 23.78 -1.47 5.46
CA PRO A 349 24.46 -2.37 4.53
C PRO A 349 25.91 -2.64 4.95
N ASP A 350 26.42 -3.82 4.62
CA ASP A 350 27.84 -4.11 4.77
C ASP A 350 28.65 -3.33 3.73
N GLU A 351 29.86 -2.94 4.05
CA GLU A 351 30.79 -2.34 3.08
C GLU A 351 31.09 -3.35 1.95
N GLY A 352 31.04 -2.89 0.70
CA GLY A 352 31.24 -3.73 -0.47
C GLY A 352 30.09 -4.67 -0.81
N CYS A 353 28.89 -4.46 -0.27
CA CYS A 353 27.70 -5.21 -0.70
C CYS A 353 27.31 -4.87 -2.14
N GLU A 354 26.69 -5.82 -2.82
CA GLU A 354 26.32 -5.70 -4.22
C GLU A 354 24.81 -5.52 -4.38
N TYR A 355 24.43 -4.61 -5.28
CA TYR A 355 23.06 -4.36 -5.74
C TYR A 355 22.86 -4.95 -7.15
N ASP A 356 21.64 -5.42 -7.44
CA ASP A 356 21.29 -5.91 -8.78
C ASP A 356 21.22 -4.76 -9.82
N GLN A 357 20.94 -3.54 -9.35
CA GLN A 357 20.95 -2.29 -10.13
C GLN A 357 21.30 -1.14 -9.19
N VAL A 358 22.00 -0.13 -9.71
CA VAL A 358 22.31 1.11 -8.97
C VAL A 358 21.79 2.32 -9.74
N ILE A 359 21.14 3.22 -9.01
CA ILE A 359 20.71 4.55 -9.48
C ILE A 359 21.41 5.58 -8.61
N GLU A 360 22.00 6.60 -9.22
CA GLU A 360 22.66 7.70 -8.48
C GLU A 360 21.83 8.99 -8.62
N ILE A 361 21.60 9.67 -7.47
CA ILE A 361 20.92 10.96 -7.42
C ILE A 361 21.75 11.92 -6.57
N ASN A 362 22.17 13.02 -7.18
CA ASN A 362 22.75 14.14 -6.47
C ASN A 362 21.63 15.08 -6.01
N LEU A 363 21.34 15.10 -4.72
CA LEU A 363 20.28 15.92 -4.12
C LEU A 363 20.50 17.42 -4.33
N SER A 364 21.77 17.85 -4.48
CA SER A 364 22.09 19.27 -4.70
C SER A 364 21.81 19.75 -6.13
N GLU A 365 21.65 18.83 -7.07
CA GLU A 365 21.32 19.09 -8.49
C GLU A 365 19.85 18.74 -8.81
N LEU A 366 19.13 18.20 -7.83
CA LEU A 366 17.73 17.82 -8.02
C LEU A 366 16.87 19.09 -8.11
N GLU A 367 16.03 19.14 -9.13
CA GLU A 367 14.96 20.15 -9.25
C GLU A 367 13.66 19.61 -8.63
N PRO A 368 12.74 20.49 -8.22
CA PRO A 368 11.38 20.08 -7.91
C PRO A 368 10.72 19.36 -9.10
N HIS A 369 9.93 18.32 -8.82
CA HIS A 369 9.28 17.49 -9.84
C HIS A 369 7.76 17.51 -9.71
N ILE A 370 7.09 17.45 -10.86
CA ILE A 370 5.65 17.30 -10.98
C ILE A 370 5.38 16.09 -11.88
N ASN A 371 4.73 15.09 -11.33
CA ASN A 371 4.46 13.84 -12.05
C ASN A 371 2.99 13.76 -12.50
N GLY A 372 2.77 13.32 -13.70
CA GLY A 372 1.43 13.17 -14.29
C GLY A 372 1.22 13.94 -15.58
N PRO A 373 -0.01 13.94 -16.11
CA PRO A 373 -1.23 13.33 -15.52
C PRO A 373 -1.37 11.83 -15.81
N PHE A 374 -2.36 11.20 -15.20
CA PHE A 374 -2.84 9.83 -15.42
C PHE A 374 -1.89 8.69 -15.05
N THR A 375 -0.63 8.97 -14.75
CA THR A 375 0.35 8.00 -14.30
C THR A 375 1.39 8.68 -13.40
N PRO A 376 1.84 8.03 -12.32
CA PRO A 376 2.78 8.65 -11.37
C PRO A 376 4.23 8.66 -11.86
N ASP A 377 4.54 8.03 -12.99
CA ASP A 377 5.89 7.93 -13.55
C ASP A 377 6.18 8.93 -14.69
N LEU A 378 5.19 9.69 -15.12
CA LEU A 378 5.39 10.77 -16.08
C LEU A 378 5.97 12.01 -15.38
N ALA A 379 7.28 12.02 -15.17
CA ALA A 379 7.99 12.99 -14.36
C ALA A 379 8.44 14.22 -15.17
N HIS A 380 8.14 15.42 -14.68
CA HIS A 380 8.57 16.67 -15.25
C HIS A 380 9.34 17.50 -14.21
N PRO A 381 10.59 17.93 -14.49
CA PRO A 381 11.21 18.96 -13.69
C PRO A 381 10.38 20.25 -13.74
N LEU A 382 10.34 21.01 -12.64
CA LEU A 382 9.56 22.26 -12.54
C LEU A 382 9.90 23.22 -13.69
N SER A 383 11.18 23.33 -14.03
CA SER A 383 11.68 24.20 -15.13
C SER A 383 11.12 23.82 -16.52
N LYS A 384 10.55 22.64 -16.69
CA LYS A 384 9.99 22.12 -17.96
C LYS A 384 8.49 21.89 -17.93
N PHE A 385 7.86 22.06 -16.78
CA PHE A 385 6.47 21.68 -16.60
C PHE A 385 5.50 22.58 -17.41
N ALA A 386 5.74 23.90 -17.44
CA ALA A 386 4.92 24.82 -18.23
C ALA A 386 4.98 24.52 -19.73
N ASP A 387 6.13 24.09 -20.25
CA ASP A 387 6.27 23.67 -21.65
C ASP A 387 5.50 22.36 -21.90
N ALA A 388 5.62 21.37 -21.00
CA ALA A 388 4.87 20.12 -21.11
C ALA A 388 3.34 20.34 -21.12
N LEU A 389 2.83 21.26 -20.30
CA LEU A 389 1.42 21.65 -20.31
C LEU A 389 0.97 22.17 -21.68
N ARG A 390 1.77 23.07 -22.29
CA ARG A 390 1.46 23.66 -23.58
C ARG A 390 1.53 22.65 -24.73
N GLU A 391 2.61 21.86 -24.78
CA GLU A 391 2.84 20.85 -25.82
C GLU A 391 1.74 19.79 -25.85
N ASN A 392 1.31 19.32 -24.69
CA ASN A 392 0.27 18.31 -24.56
C ASN A 392 -1.15 18.89 -24.51
N LYS A 393 -1.31 20.21 -24.53
CA LYS A 393 -2.61 20.90 -24.43
C LYS A 393 -3.40 20.51 -23.18
N TRP A 394 -2.74 20.27 -22.07
CA TRP A 394 -3.40 20.00 -20.80
C TRP A 394 -3.98 21.29 -20.21
N PRO A 395 -5.12 21.21 -19.48
CA PRO A 395 -5.71 22.39 -18.86
C PRO A 395 -4.73 23.03 -17.84
N THR A 396 -4.40 24.29 -18.05
CA THR A 396 -3.47 25.03 -17.17
C THR A 396 -4.17 25.67 -15.98
N GLU A 397 -5.46 26.01 -16.13
CA GLU A 397 -6.27 26.51 -15.02
C GLU A 397 -6.43 25.43 -13.96
N LEU A 398 -5.97 25.72 -12.75
CA LEU A 398 -6.11 24.83 -11.64
C LEU A 398 -7.52 24.89 -11.06
N LYS A 399 -8.15 23.75 -10.77
CA LYS A 399 -9.46 23.66 -10.12
C LYS A 399 -9.43 23.27 -8.65
N ALA A 400 -8.39 22.60 -8.18
CA ALA A 400 -8.18 22.30 -6.76
C ALA A 400 -6.73 21.95 -6.46
N GLY A 401 -6.25 22.38 -5.28
CA GLY A 401 -5.01 21.94 -4.67
C GLY A 401 -5.29 21.09 -3.42
N LEU A 402 -4.61 19.95 -3.26
CA LEU A 402 -4.85 19.06 -2.13
C LEU A 402 -3.51 18.62 -1.51
N ILE A 403 -3.30 18.90 -0.22
CA ILE A 403 -2.14 18.41 0.54
C ILE A 403 -2.55 17.40 1.59
N GLY A 404 -1.64 16.44 1.90
CA GLY A 404 -1.86 15.40 2.87
C GLY A 404 -1.73 14.01 2.27
N SER A 405 -2.65 13.10 2.59
CA SER A 405 -2.55 11.65 2.36
C SER A 405 -1.43 11.03 3.20
N CYS A 406 -1.25 9.71 3.13
CA CYS A 406 -0.16 9.04 3.87
C CYS A 406 1.24 9.46 3.40
N THR A 407 1.37 10.02 2.21
CA THR A 407 2.66 10.39 1.62
C THR A 407 3.22 11.68 2.19
N ASN A 408 2.40 12.71 2.30
CA ASN A 408 2.83 14.06 2.69
C ASN A 408 1.86 14.72 3.69
N SER A 409 1.81 14.19 4.89
CA SER A 409 0.92 14.67 5.95
C SER A 409 1.62 14.76 7.32
N SER A 410 2.94 14.73 7.33
CA SER A 410 3.77 14.87 8.53
C SER A 410 3.79 16.32 9.05
N TYR A 411 4.34 16.50 10.25
CA TYR A 411 4.57 17.83 10.82
C TYR A 411 5.45 18.71 9.90
N GLU A 412 6.52 18.13 9.36
CA GLU A 412 7.43 18.81 8.42
C GLU A 412 6.71 19.26 7.15
N ASP A 413 5.91 18.39 6.54
CA ASP A 413 5.11 18.70 5.35
C ASP A 413 4.20 19.89 5.58
N MET A 414 3.51 19.90 6.73
CA MET A 414 2.61 20.99 7.12
C MET A 414 3.38 22.28 7.43
N ALA A 415 4.55 22.20 8.07
CA ALA A 415 5.39 23.35 8.39
C ALA A 415 5.91 24.02 7.10
N ARG A 416 6.39 23.23 6.12
CA ARG A 416 6.86 23.74 4.82
C ARG A 416 5.72 24.36 4.02
N ALA A 417 4.57 23.74 3.94
CA ALA A 417 3.37 24.30 3.30
C ALA A 417 2.90 25.59 3.99
N GLN A 418 2.94 25.64 5.34
CA GLN A 418 2.61 26.84 6.12
C GLN A 418 3.56 27.99 5.82
N SER A 419 4.84 27.71 5.61
CA SER A 419 5.84 28.75 5.26
C SER A 419 5.44 29.50 4.00
N VAL A 420 5.01 28.80 2.97
CA VAL A 420 4.50 29.37 1.71
C VAL A 420 3.19 30.16 1.96
N ALA A 421 2.27 29.57 2.69
CA ALA A 421 0.98 30.20 3.01
C ALA A 421 1.14 31.51 3.81
N LYS A 422 2.08 31.57 4.78
CA LYS A 422 2.40 32.79 5.54
C LYS A 422 2.92 33.93 4.65
N GLN A 423 3.77 33.61 3.68
CA GLN A 423 4.30 34.61 2.74
C GLN A 423 3.16 35.23 1.93
N ALA A 424 2.27 34.41 1.38
CA ALA A 424 1.09 34.89 0.66
C ALA A 424 0.19 35.76 1.53
N LEU A 425 -0.11 35.33 2.76
CA LEU A 425 -0.92 36.10 3.70
C LEU A 425 -0.28 37.45 4.05
N SER A 426 1.04 37.49 4.19
CA SER A 426 1.75 38.75 4.48
C SER A 426 1.62 39.78 3.33
N ALA A 427 1.39 39.31 2.12
CA ALA A 427 1.10 40.14 0.94
C ALA A 427 -0.41 40.31 0.67
N GLY A 428 -1.27 39.87 1.59
CA GLY A 428 -2.73 39.93 1.44
C GLY A 428 -3.30 38.97 0.37
N ILE A 429 -2.54 37.94 -0.03
CA ILE A 429 -2.96 36.99 -1.06
C ILE A 429 -3.60 35.77 -0.40
N LYS A 430 -4.67 35.25 -1.00
CA LYS A 430 -5.33 34.01 -0.63
C LYS A 430 -5.27 33.01 -1.80
N THR A 431 -5.61 31.77 -1.53
CA THR A 431 -5.72 30.75 -2.57
C THR A 431 -6.82 31.14 -3.58
N LYS A 432 -6.52 30.96 -4.86
CA LYS A 432 -7.46 31.26 -5.95
C LYS A 432 -8.40 30.12 -6.25
N VAL A 433 -8.06 28.93 -5.75
CA VAL A 433 -8.83 27.68 -5.95
C VAL A 433 -9.11 27.01 -4.61
N PRO A 434 -10.08 26.11 -4.54
CA PRO A 434 -10.26 25.23 -3.37
C PRO A 434 -8.94 24.57 -2.98
N PHE A 435 -8.56 24.70 -1.70
CA PHE A 435 -7.34 24.15 -1.16
C PHE A 435 -7.68 23.30 0.07
N THR A 436 -7.38 22.01 0.04
CA THR A 436 -7.69 21.09 1.12
C THR A 436 -6.43 20.56 1.79
N ILE A 437 -6.51 20.42 3.12
CA ILE A 437 -5.42 19.98 3.99
C ILE A 437 -5.87 18.76 4.78
N THR A 438 -5.15 17.64 4.66
CA THR A 438 -5.42 16.42 5.43
C THR A 438 -4.25 16.13 6.37
N PRO A 439 -4.38 16.36 7.69
CA PRO A 439 -3.37 15.94 8.66
C PRO A 439 -3.24 14.41 8.68
N GLY A 440 -2.02 13.91 8.94
CA GLY A 440 -1.75 12.47 8.88
C GLY A 440 -2.32 11.66 10.02
N SER A 441 -2.41 12.26 11.19
CA SER A 441 -2.92 11.62 12.42
C SER A 441 -3.52 12.64 13.35
N GLU A 442 -4.22 12.17 14.38
CA GLU A 442 -4.72 13.05 15.45
C GLU A 442 -3.57 13.73 16.21
N GLN A 443 -2.47 13.03 16.40
CA GLN A 443 -1.24 13.62 16.97
C GLN A 443 -0.71 14.79 16.12
N ILE A 444 -0.63 14.60 14.79
CA ILE A 444 -0.23 15.68 13.87
C ILE A 444 -1.24 16.82 13.91
N ARG A 445 -2.55 16.52 13.82
CA ARG A 445 -3.61 17.52 13.83
C ARG A 445 -3.55 18.39 15.08
N ALA A 446 -3.49 17.78 16.27
CA ALA A 446 -3.41 18.50 17.54
C ALA A 446 -2.14 19.34 17.65
N THR A 447 -0.99 18.78 17.19
CA THR A 447 0.30 19.47 17.21
C THR A 447 0.29 20.72 16.30
N ILE A 448 -0.18 20.59 15.05
CA ILE A 448 -0.22 21.72 14.10
C ILE A 448 -1.30 22.75 14.46
N GLU A 449 -2.37 22.33 15.16
CA GLU A 449 -3.35 23.25 15.74
C GLU A 449 -2.71 24.10 16.86
N ARG A 450 -2.07 23.45 17.84
CA ARG A 450 -1.34 24.10 18.93
C ARG A 450 -0.30 25.11 18.42
N ASP A 451 0.41 24.75 17.35
CA ASP A 451 1.49 25.58 16.78
C ASP A 451 0.99 26.61 15.74
N GLY A 452 -0.34 26.76 15.59
CA GLY A 452 -0.99 27.80 14.79
C GLY A 452 -0.95 27.57 13.28
N MET A 453 -0.62 26.37 12.81
CA MET A 453 -0.59 26.04 11.37
C MET A 453 -2.00 25.97 10.78
N LEU A 454 -2.95 25.38 11.49
CA LEU A 454 -4.34 25.30 11.03
C LEU A 454 -4.98 26.68 10.85
N ASP A 455 -4.67 27.64 11.75
CA ASP A 455 -5.12 29.02 11.64
C ASP A 455 -4.55 29.69 10.35
N THR A 456 -3.27 29.44 10.05
CA THR A 456 -2.64 29.94 8.80
C THR A 456 -3.34 29.37 7.57
N PHE A 457 -3.56 28.05 7.51
CA PHE A 457 -4.22 27.40 6.39
C PHE A 457 -5.66 27.90 6.19
N THR A 458 -6.40 28.06 7.28
CA THR A 458 -7.76 28.60 7.24
C THR A 458 -7.78 30.04 6.71
N LYS A 459 -6.87 30.91 7.19
CA LYS A 459 -6.78 32.31 6.78
C LYS A 459 -6.42 32.46 5.30
N VAL A 460 -5.55 31.61 4.76
CA VAL A 460 -5.21 31.64 3.34
C VAL A 460 -6.32 31.11 2.43
N GLY A 461 -7.36 30.50 3.00
CA GLY A 461 -8.53 29.98 2.27
C GLY A 461 -8.60 28.46 2.18
N GLY A 462 -7.75 27.74 2.94
CA GLY A 462 -7.74 26.29 3.02
C GLY A 462 -8.86 25.70 3.86
N THR A 463 -9.22 24.47 3.57
CA THR A 463 -10.20 23.65 4.32
C THR A 463 -9.48 22.43 4.89
N VAL A 464 -9.57 22.21 6.21
CA VAL A 464 -8.98 21.04 6.87
C VAL A 464 -9.99 19.90 6.84
N LEU A 465 -9.60 18.77 6.25
CA LEU A 465 -10.37 17.53 6.18
C LEU A 465 -10.12 16.64 7.41
N ALA A 466 -10.90 15.57 7.54
CA ALA A 466 -10.66 14.54 8.53
C ALA A 466 -9.32 13.82 8.29
N ASN A 467 -8.71 13.32 9.36
CA ASN A 467 -7.46 12.55 9.32
C ASN A 467 -7.70 11.17 8.67
N ALA A 468 -7.80 11.12 7.35
CA ALA A 468 -8.18 9.94 6.58
C ALA A 468 -7.64 9.99 5.15
N CYS A 469 -7.70 8.88 4.44
CA CYS A 469 -7.28 8.82 3.03
C CYS A 469 -8.16 9.67 2.10
N GLY A 470 -9.46 9.75 2.34
CA GLY A 470 -10.40 10.65 1.68
C GLY A 470 -10.22 10.77 0.16
N PRO A 471 -9.94 11.98 -0.36
CA PRO A 471 -9.80 12.21 -1.80
C PRO A 471 -8.70 11.37 -2.48
N CYS A 472 -7.68 10.94 -1.76
CA CYS A 472 -6.59 10.12 -2.31
C CYS A 472 -7.08 8.77 -2.86
N ILE A 473 -8.17 8.22 -2.31
CA ILE A 473 -8.75 6.93 -2.71
C ILE A 473 -10.12 7.04 -3.36
N GLY A 474 -10.51 8.23 -3.80
CA GLY A 474 -11.81 8.44 -4.43
C GLY A 474 -12.97 8.62 -3.45
N GLN A 475 -12.70 8.79 -2.18
CA GLN A 475 -13.68 9.22 -1.16
C GLN A 475 -13.75 10.75 -1.15
N TRP A 476 -14.17 11.31 -2.27
CA TRP A 476 -14.26 12.76 -2.48
C TRP A 476 -15.48 13.13 -3.33
N LYS A 477 -16.35 13.93 -2.76
CA LYS A 477 -17.53 14.41 -3.46
C LYS A 477 -17.28 15.81 -4.04
N ARG A 478 -16.96 15.85 -5.32
CA ARG A 478 -16.88 17.10 -6.10
C ARG A 478 -18.21 17.37 -6.80
N THR A 479 -18.71 18.60 -6.70
CA THR A 479 -19.97 19.02 -7.33
C THR A 479 -19.78 20.13 -8.36
N GLU A 480 -18.62 20.77 -8.37
CA GLU A 480 -18.28 21.91 -9.25
C GLU A 480 -17.80 21.49 -10.65
N VAL A 481 -17.50 20.21 -10.86
CA VAL A 481 -17.04 19.67 -12.15
C VAL A 481 -17.97 18.54 -12.59
N LYS A 482 -18.40 18.58 -13.86
CA LYS A 482 -19.24 17.52 -14.44
C LYS A 482 -18.40 16.34 -14.87
N LYS A 483 -18.97 15.13 -14.79
CA LYS A 483 -18.31 13.92 -15.30
C LYS A 483 -18.03 14.05 -16.80
N GLY A 484 -16.77 13.81 -17.20
CA GLY A 484 -16.29 13.99 -18.58
C GLY A 484 -15.77 15.40 -18.89
N GLU A 485 -15.92 16.36 -17.99
CA GLU A 485 -15.36 17.71 -18.12
C GLU A 485 -13.85 17.68 -17.82
N ALA A 486 -13.05 18.13 -18.79
CA ALA A 486 -11.60 18.23 -18.63
C ALA A 486 -11.24 19.35 -17.63
N ASN A 487 -10.46 19.02 -16.65
CA ASN A 487 -9.98 19.95 -15.62
C ASN A 487 -8.66 19.46 -15.04
N SER A 488 -7.95 20.33 -14.31
CA SER A 488 -6.70 19.98 -13.64
C SER A 488 -6.80 20.13 -12.13
N ILE A 489 -6.23 19.17 -11.41
CA ILE A 489 -5.97 19.22 -9.97
C ILE A 489 -4.49 18.93 -9.68
N ILE A 490 -3.97 19.49 -8.60
CA ILE A 490 -2.62 19.21 -8.13
C ILE A 490 -2.65 18.72 -6.69
N THR A 491 -1.88 17.67 -6.42
CA THR A 491 -1.94 17.00 -5.12
C THR A 491 -0.55 16.64 -4.59
N SER A 492 -0.41 16.51 -3.29
CA SER A 492 0.76 15.87 -2.68
C SER A 492 0.57 14.37 -2.46
N TYR A 493 -0.42 13.77 -3.07
CA TYR A 493 -0.76 12.36 -2.94
C TYR A 493 0.27 11.45 -3.64
N ASN A 494 -0.05 10.19 -3.77
CA ASN A 494 0.84 9.19 -4.37
C ASN A 494 0.38 8.70 -5.74
N ARG A 495 -0.91 8.73 -6.06
CA ARG A 495 -1.52 8.21 -7.29
C ARG A 495 -2.39 9.23 -7.98
N ASN A 496 -2.34 9.19 -9.31
CA ASN A 496 -3.05 10.11 -10.19
C ASN A 496 -3.66 9.40 -11.41
N PHE A 497 -3.99 8.11 -11.29
CA PHE A 497 -4.67 7.37 -12.35
C PHE A 497 -5.99 8.03 -12.74
N ALA A 498 -6.45 7.80 -13.97
CA ALA A 498 -7.74 8.30 -14.44
C ALA A 498 -8.88 7.95 -13.46
N ALA A 499 -9.73 8.90 -13.17
CA ALA A 499 -10.86 8.79 -12.23
C ALA A 499 -10.49 8.45 -10.76
N ARG A 500 -9.21 8.46 -10.40
CA ARG A 500 -8.73 8.02 -9.08
C ARG A 500 -9.29 8.84 -7.92
N ASN A 501 -9.29 10.16 -8.06
CA ASN A 501 -9.59 11.08 -6.95
C ASN A 501 -11.07 11.45 -6.85
N ASP A 502 -11.72 11.76 -7.97
CA ASP A 502 -13.07 12.31 -8.04
C ASP A 502 -14.04 11.51 -8.92
N GLY A 503 -13.62 10.37 -9.43
CA GLY A 503 -14.42 9.53 -10.33
C GLY A 503 -14.60 10.10 -11.75
N ASN A 504 -13.97 11.24 -12.08
CA ASN A 504 -14.00 11.84 -13.40
C ASN A 504 -12.76 11.42 -14.23
N PRO A 505 -12.90 10.64 -15.31
CA PRO A 505 -11.79 10.19 -16.12
C PRO A 505 -11.08 11.30 -16.89
N ALA A 506 -11.70 12.47 -17.01
CA ALA A 506 -11.14 13.65 -17.67
C ALA A 506 -10.39 14.60 -16.73
N THR A 507 -10.29 14.27 -15.44
CA THR A 507 -9.51 15.06 -14.49
C THR A 507 -8.02 14.75 -14.67
N HIS A 508 -7.25 15.76 -15.03
CA HIS A 508 -5.80 15.74 -15.11
C HIS A 508 -5.22 15.95 -13.71
N ALA A 509 -4.90 14.87 -13.03
CA ALA A 509 -4.33 14.93 -11.69
C ALA A 509 -2.80 14.89 -11.76
N PHE A 510 -2.17 15.87 -11.12
CA PHE A 510 -0.71 15.98 -10.99
C PHE A 510 -0.28 15.73 -9.56
N VAL A 511 0.95 15.23 -9.40
CA VAL A 511 1.52 14.88 -8.08
C VAL A 511 2.83 15.62 -7.89
N THR A 512 2.96 16.33 -6.76
CA THR A 512 4.18 17.07 -6.38
C THR A 512 4.27 17.23 -4.86
N SER A 513 5.19 18.05 -4.37
CA SER A 513 5.36 18.33 -2.94
C SER A 513 4.27 19.23 -2.36
N PRO A 514 3.99 19.19 -1.04
CA PRO A 514 2.94 20.01 -0.41
C PRO A 514 3.16 21.51 -0.57
N GLU A 515 4.40 21.96 -0.47
CA GLU A 515 4.75 23.36 -0.64
C GLU A 515 4.50 23.88 -2.07
N LEU A 516 4.79 23.04 -3.09
CA LEU A 516 4.46 23.37 -4.47
C LEU A 516 2.95 23.38 -4.70
N VAL A 517 2.22 22.39 -4.19
CA VAL A 517 0.75 22.38 -4.23
C VAL A 517 0.20 23.69 -3.65
N THR A 518 0.74 24.13 -2.51
CA THR A 518 0.33 25.38 -1.86
C THR A 518 0.61 26.59 -2.74
N ALA A 519 1.80 26.68 -3.37
CA ALA A 519 2.16 27.74 -4.29
C ALA A 519 1.22 27.78 -5.51
N PHE A 520 0.95 26.62 -6.13
CA PHE A 520 0.00 26.52 -7.24
C PHE A 520 -1.42 26.89 -6.86
N ALA A 521 -1.90 26.50 -5.67
CA ALA A 521 -3.22 26.86 -5.18
C ALA A 521 -3.37 28.37 -4.98
N ILE A 522 -2.31 29.06 -4.56
CA ILE A 522 -2.23 30.53 -4.43
C ILE A 522 -2.21 31.18 -5.82
N ALA A 523 -1.42 30.66 -6.76
CA ALA A 523 -1.32 31.17 -8.11
C ALA A 523 -2.59 30.93 -8.96
N GLY A 524 -3.25 29.75 -8.77
CA GLY A 524 -4.44 29.33 -9.53
C GLY A 524 -4.13 28.84 -10.94
N ASP A 525 -2.87 28.73 -11.31
CA ASP A 525 -2.40 28.35 -12.64
C ASP A 525 -1.20 27.41 -12.55
N LEU A 526 -1.23 26.30 -13.29
CA LEU A 526 -0.16 25.31 -13.32
C LEU A 526 1.09 25.74 -14.10
N THR A 527 1.04 26.84 -14.84
CA THR A 527 2.23 27.39 -15.52
C THR A 527 3.12 28.21 -14.60
N PHE A 528 2.65 28.52 -13.38
CA PHE A 528 3.39 29.30 -12.39
C PHE A 528 4.64 28.56 -11.90
N ASN A 529 5.79 29.20 -11.92
CA ASN A 529 7.05 28.70 -11.37
C ASN A 529 7.49 29.55 -10.17
N PRO A 530 7.36 29.10 -8.92
CA PRO A 530 7.71 29.89 -7.75
C PRO A 530 9.20 30.25 -7.66
N GLU A 531 10.08 29.57 -8.40
CA GLU A 531 11.50 29.92 -8.47
C GLU A 531 11.81 31.10 -9.44
N GLU A 532 10.90 31.43 -10.34
CA GLU A 532 11.10 32.42 -11.37
C GLU A 532 10.05 33.54 -11.32
N ASP A 533 8.78 33.18 -11.14
CA ASP A 533 7.64 34.08 -11.28
C ASP A 533 7.33 34.85 -9.98
N THR A 534 6.57 35.94 -10.15
CA THR A 534 6.05 36.78 -9.07
C THR A 534 4.53 36.67 -8.96
N LEU A 535 4.00 36.98 -7.79
CA LEU A 535 2.57 37.14 -7.52
C LEU A 535 2.28 38.61 -7.22
N VAL A 536 1.07 39.07 -7.55
CA VAL A 536 0.65 40.44 -7.24
C VAL A 536 -0.07 40.45 -5.90
N GLY A 537 0.49 41.18 -4.93
CA GLY A 537 -0.08 41.37 -3.60
C GLY A 537 -1.33 42.24 -3.60
N ALA A 538 -2.04 42.29 -2.49
CA ALA A 538 -3.23 43.12 -2.32
C ALA A 538 -2.95 44.63 -2.46
N ASP A 539 -1.71 45.07 -2.23
CA ASP A 539 -1.25 46.43 -2.40
C ASP A 539 -0.80 46.76 -3.85
N GLY A 540 -0.95 45.79 -4.77
CA GLY A 540 -0.55 45.91 -6.18
C GLY A 540 0.95 45.71 -6.45
N LYS A 541 1.76 45.41 -5.45
CA LYS A 541 3.17 45.11 -5.61
C LYS A 541 3.40 43.64 -5.97
N GLU A 542 4.41 43.43 -6.81
CA GLU A 542 4.90 42.09 -7.08
C GLU A 542 5.69 41.53 -5.90
N ILE A 543 5.42 40.31 -5.55
CA ILE A 543 6.18 39.53 -4.57
C ILE A 543 6.68 38.22 -5.18
N LYS A 544 7.86 37.83 -4.82
CA LYS A 544 8.44 36.54 -5.13
C LYS A 544 8.37 35.68 -3.86
N LEU A 545 7.89 34.44 -3.99
CA LEU A 545 7.89 33.51 -2.87
C LEU A 545 9.32 33.02 -2.59
N ASP A 546 9.76 33.13 -1.36
CA ASP A 546 10.99 32.50 -0.89
C ASP A 546 10.84 30.99 -0.77
N ALA A 547 11.95 30.27 -0.90
CA ALA A 547 11.98 28.84 -0.69
C ALA A 547 11.38 28.45 0.67
N PRO A 548 10.53 27.42 0.73
CA PRO A 548 9.88 27.03 1.97
C PRO A 548 10.88 26.53 3.02
N ASN A 549 10.64 26.88 4.26
CA ASN A 549 11.31 26.31 5.41
C ASN A 549 10.27 25.66 6.34
N GLY A 550 10.70 24.74 7.17
CA GLY A 550 9.84 24.07 8.14
C GLY A 550 10.67 23.18 9.06
N ASP A 551 10.26 23.13 10.33
CA ASP A 551 10.89 22.28 11.30
C ASP A 551 10.54 20.81 11.01
N GLU A 552 11.54 19.93 11.10
CA GLU A 552 11.37 18.48 10.92
C GLU A 552 10.52 17.89 12.06
N LEU A 553 10.74 18.37 13.27
CA LEU A 553 10.06 17.93 14.48
C LEU A 553 9.54 19.15 15.28
N PRO A 554 8.41 19.04 15.96
CA PRO A 554 7.88 20.13 16.75
C PRO A 554 8.79 20.45 17.95
N SER A 555 9.22 21.71 18.07
CA SER A 555 10.13 22.16 19.13
C SER A 555 9.59 21.97 20.55
N LYS A 556 8.26 21.90 20.69
CA LYS A 556 7.56 21.66 21.97
C LYS A 556 7.15 20.19 22.16
N GLY A 557 7.66 19.28 21.34
CA GLY A 557 7.20 17.89 21.25
C GLY A 557 5.84 17.74 20.59
N PHE A 558 5.43 16.52 20.34
CA PHE A 558 4.11 16.21 19.80
C PHE A 558 3.03 16.36 20.87
N ASP A 559 1.84 16.81 20.44
CA ASP A 559 0.60 16.78 21.22
C ASP A 559 -0.16 15.52 20.86
N ALA A 560 -0.51 14.69 21.82
CA ALA A 560 -1.17 13.40 21.56
C ALA A 560 -2.59 13.55 20.98
N GLY A 561 -3.24 14.68 21.18
CA GLY A 561 -4.63 14.89 20.79
C GLY A 561 -5.62 14.05 21.57
N GLU A 562 -6.74 13.70 20.94
CA GLU A 562 -7.80 12.85 21.51
C GLU A 562 -7.36 11.37 21.54
N GLU A 563 -7.76 10.64 22.61
CA GLU A 563 -7.50 9.20 22.69
C GLU A 563 -8.42 8.43 21.75
N THR A 564 -7.87 7.85 20.71
CA THR A 564 -8.62 7.16 19.66
C THR A 564 -8.29 5.67 19.55
N TYR A 565 -7.34 5.18 20.35
CA TYR A 565 -6.95 3.77 20.38
C TYR A 565 -7.83 2.96 21.32
N GLN A 566 -8.25 1.78 20.86
CA GLN A 566 -8.92 0.75 21.66
C GLN A 566 -8.02 -0.47 21.75
N ALA A 567 -7.54 -0.75 22.96
CA ALA A 567 -6.77 -1.95 23.24
C ALA A 567 -7.65 -3.20 23.09
N PRO A 568 -7.08 -4.34 22.68
CA PRO A 568 -7.80 -5.61 22.66
C PRO A 568 -8.12 -6.08 24.08
N ASN A 569 -9.23 -6.79 24.22
CA ASN A 569 -9.65 -7.43 25.47
C ASN A 569 -10.09 -8.88 25.22
N PRO A 570 -9.13 -9.80 24.95
CA PRO A 570 -9.45 -11.17 24.56
C PRO A 570 -10.11 -12.00 25.68
N GLU A 571 -10.02 -11.57 26.93
CA GLU A 571 -10.71 -12.20 28.05
C GLU A 571 -12.17 -11.76 28.19
N GLY A 572 -12.57 -10.69 27.49
CA GLY A 572 -13.93 -10.22 27.42
C GLY A 572 -14.83 -11.15 26.61
N HIS A 573 -16.09 -11.26 26.99
CA HIS A 573 -17.09 -12.00 26.22
C HIS A 573 -17.70 -11.06 25.15
N PHE A 574 -17.24 -11.18 23.92
CA PHE A 574 -17.76 -10.40 22.78
C PHE A 574 -18.41 -11.35 21.76
N ASP A 575 -19.67 -11.06 21.44
CA ASP A 575 -20.32 -11.69 20.31
C ASP A 575 -20.00 -10.91 19.04
N VAL A 576 -19.27 -11.53 18.13
CA VAL A 576 -19.02 -10.98 16.80
C VAL A 576 -20.14 -11.48 15.91
N ALA A 577 -21.25 -10.74 15.83
CA ALA A 577 -22.40 -11.09 15.03
C ALA A 577 -22.39 -10.37 13.68
N VAL A 578 -22.53 -11.16 12.61
CA VAL A 578 -22.85 -10.65 11.27
C VAL A 578 -24.32 -10.95 11.03
N ALA A 579 -25.14 -9.91 10.88
CA ALA A 579 -26.57 -10.07 10.63
C ALA A 579 -26.81 -10.85 9.31
N PRO A 580 -27.71 -11.84 9.29
CA PRO A 580 -27.94 -12.66 8.08
C PRO A 580 -28.44 -11.86 6.87
N ASP A 581 -29.10 -10.74 7.12
CA ASP A 581 -29.64 -9.82 6.11
C ASP A 581 -28.76 -8.58 5.86
N SER A 582 -27.56 -8.56 6.44
CA SER A 582 -26.60 -7.48 6.21
C SER A 582 -26.27 -7.35 4.73
N LYS A 583 -26.22 -6.11 4.26
CA LYS A 583 -25.76 -5.77 2.89
C LYS A 583 -24.29 -5.37 2.86
N ARG A 584 -23.66 -5.27 4.02
CA ARG A 584 -22.28 -4.78 4.17
C ARG A 584 -21.30 -5.87 4.62
N LEU A 585 -21.79 -6.88 5.33
CA LEU A 585 -21.00 -7.99 5.88
C LEU A 585 -21.62 -9.32 5.45
N GLN A 586 -20.79 -10.27 5.10
CA GLN A 586 -21.20 -11.61 4.66
C GLN A 586 -20.24 -12.68 5.22
N ILE A 587 -20.78 -13.69 5.87
CA ILE A 587 -19.99 -14.87 6.25
C ILE A 587 -19.54 -15.57 4.97
N LEU A 588 -18.25 -15.91 4.89
CA LEU A 588 -17.65 -16.51 3.70
C LEU A 588 -17.91 -18.02 3.66
N GLU A 589 -18.27 -18.49 2.46
CA GLU A 589 -18.28 -19.92 2.15
C GLU A 589 -16.98 -20.33 1.44
N PRO A 590 -16.40 -21.51 1.78
CA PRO A 590 -15.19 -21.99 1.13
C PRO A 590 -15.37 -22.19 -0.37
N PHE A 591 -14.41 -21.73 -1.18
CA PHE A 591 -14.44 -21.95 -2.63
C PHE A 591 -14.25 -23.44 -2.99
N LYS A 592 -15.08 -23.94 -3.90
CA LYS A 592 -14.88 -25.30 -4.45
C LYS A 592 -13.65 -25.29 -5.37
N PRO A 593 -12.82 -26.36 -5.38
CA PRO A 593 -11.70 -26.49 -6.33
C PRO A 593 -12.17 -26.35 -7.78
N ILE A 594 -11.38 -25.69 -8.63
CA ILE A 594 -11.67 -25.54 -10.06
C ILE A 594 -11.52 -26.89 -10.80
N GLY A 595 -10.58 -27.74 -10.35
CA GLY A 595 -10.30 -29.04 -10.95
C GLY A 595 -9.08 -29.05 -11.89
N GLY A 596 -8.76 -30.23 -12.41
CA GLY A 596 -7.58 -30.47 -13.25
C GLY A 596 -7.78 -30.18 -14.74
N LYS A 597 -9.02 -30.09 -15.20
CA LYS A 597 -9.35 -29.81 -16.62
C LYS A 597 -10.36 -28.70 -16.74
N ILE A 598 -10.00 -27.70 -17.52
CA ILE A 598 -10.85 -26.57 -17.90
C ILE A 598 -11.20 -26.77 -19.36
N THR A 599 -12.49 -26.87 -19.68
CA THR A 599 -12.96 -27.13 -21.03
C THR A 599 -13.90 -26.04 -21.49
N ASP A 600 -13.67 -25.53 -22.71
CA ASP A 600 -14.49 -24.56 -23.39
C ASP A 600 -14.84 -23.30 -22.52
N ALA A 601 -13.86 -22.84 -21.71
CA ALA A 601 -14.02 -21.62 -20.93
C ALA A 601 -14.17 -20.41 -21.84
N MET A 602 -15.20 -19.60 -21.60
CA MET A 602 -15.51 -18.43 -22.44
C MET A 602 -14.55 -17.28 -22.11
N VAL A 603 -14.15 -16.52 -23.10
CA VAL A 603 -13.53 -15.21 -22.85
C VAL A 603 -14.62 -14.26 -22.38
N LEU A 604 -14.63 -13.94 -21.07
CA LEU A 604 -15.59 -12.97 -20.52
C LEU A 604 -15.32 -11.57 -21.06
N ILE A 605 -14.06 -11.16 -21.00
CA ILE A 605 -13.60 -9.88 -21.54
C ILE A 605 -12.12 -10.02 -21.97
N LYS A 606 -11.78 -9.38 -23.09
CA LYS A 606 -10.42 -9.09 -23.49
C LYS A 606 -10.16 -7.62 -23.13
N ALA A 607 -9.42 -7.39 -22.04
CA ALA A 607 -9.09 -6.05 -21.57
C ALA A 607 -7.97 -5.45 -22.43
N LYS A 608 -8.18 -4.23 -22.91
CA LYS A 608 -7.24 -3.50 -23.77
C LYS A 608 -6.42 -2.53 -22.94
N GLY A 609 -5.10 -2.63 -23.03
CA GLY A 609 -4.18 -1.71 -22.37
C GLY A 609 -4.23 -1.83 -20.83
N LYS A 610 -4.02 -0.72 -20.13
CA LYS A 610 -3.89 -0.67 -18.69
C LYS A 610 -5.14 -1.14 -17.95
N CYS A 611 -5.03 -2.17 -17.13
CA CYS A 611 -6.10 -2.68 -16.28
C CYS A 611 -5.64 -2.74 -14.83
N THR A 612 -5.90 -1.67 -14.08
CA THR A 612 -5.52 -1.51 -12.66
C THR A 612 -6.53 -2.20 -11.74
N THR A 613 -6.19 -2.34 -10.46
CA THR A 613 -7.16 -2.79 -9.45
C THR A 613 -8.36 -1.84 -9.31
N ASP A 614 -8.22 -0.56 -9.71
CA ASP A 614 -9.36 0.38 -9.79
C ASP A 614 -10.32 0.03 -10.95
N HIS A 615 -9.83 -0.59 -12.01
CA HIS A 615 -10.67 -1.08 -13.12
C HIS A 615 -11.34 -2.42 -12.79
N ILE A 616 -10.70 -3.25 -11.97
CA ILE A 616 -11.18 -4.60 -11.63
C ILE A 616 -12.15 -4.55 -10.45
N SER A 617 -11.82 -3.84 -9.38
CA SER A 617 -12.61 -3.67 -8.17
C SER A 617 -12.40 -2.27 -7.62
N MET A 618 -13.15 -1.29 -8.13
CA MET A 618 -12.93 0.11 -7.78
C MET A 618 -13.28 0.41 -6.32
N ALA A 619 -12.69 1.48 -5.82
CA ALA A 619 -12.95 2.08 -4.51
C ALA A 619 -14.17 3.03 -4.56
N GLY A 620 -14.09 4.17 -3.89
CA GLY A 620 -15.16 5.15 -3.84
C GLY A 620 -16.44 4.57 -3.24
N PRO A 621 -17.60 4.73 -3.88
CA PRO A 621 -18.88 4.29 -3.32
C PRO A 621 -19.01 2.78 -3.09
N TRP A 622 -18.11 1.97 -3.66
CA TRP A 622 -18.07 0.51 -3.49
C TRP A 622 -17.43 0.07 -2.18
N LEU A 623 -16.66 0.93 -1.52
CA LEU A 623 -15.98 0.60 -0.26
C LEU A 623 -16.95 0.13 0.84
N LYS A 624 -18.21 0.58 0.79
CA LYS A 624 -19.25 0.15 1.71
C LYS A 624 -19.58 -1.35 1.66
N TYR A 625 -19.22 -2.03 0.57
CA TYR A 625 -19.50 -3.46 0.38
C TYR A 625 -18.27 -4.36 0.60
N ARG A 626 -17.17 -3.82 1.08
CA ARG A 626 -15.90 -4.56 1.24
C ARG A 626 -16.00 -5.79 2.15
N GLY A 627 -16.95 -5.84 3.05
CA GLY A 627 -17.25 -7.00 3.89
C GLY A 627 -18.28 -7.99 3.28
N HIS A 628 -18.84 -7.70 2.11
CA HIS A 628 -19.91 -8.50 1.50
C HIS A 628 -19.55 -8.92 0.07
N LEU A 629 -19.00 -10.12 -0.08
CA LEU A 629 -18.42 -10.58 -1.35
C LEU A 629 -19.40 -10.56 -2.51
N ASP A 630 -20.65 -10.99 -2.32
CA ASP A 630 -21.63 -11.02 -3.40
C ASP A 630 -22.00 -9.60 -3.87
N ASN A 631 -22.22 -8.66 -2.93
CA ASN A 631 -22.57 -7.29 -3.27
C ASN A 631 -21.43 -6.53 -3.93
N ILE A 632 -20.18 -6.67 -3.44
CA ILE A 632 -19.04 -6.01 -4.04
C ILE A 632 -18.75 -6.52 -5.45
N SER A 633 -19.06 -7.79 -5.73
CA SER A 633 -18.85 -8.40 -7.05
C SER A 633 -19.67 -7.75 -8.18
N ASN A 634 -20.62 -6.88 -7.85
CA ASN A 634 -21.33 -6.08 -8.85
C ASN A 634 -20.47 -4.94 -9.45
N ASN A 635 -19.25 -4.72 -8.93
CA ASN A 635 -18.29 -3.81 -9.54
C ASN A 635 -17.17 -4.50 -10.32
N MET A 636 -17.19 -5.83 -10.43
CA MET A 636 -16.14 -6.59 -11.09
C MET A 636 -15.93 -6.13 -12.54
N LEU A 637 -14.72 -5.64 -12.83
CA LEU A 637 -14.26 -5.23 -14.17
C LEU A 637 -15.09 -4.13 -14.86
N ILE A 638 -15.91 -3.38 -14.11
CA ILE A 638 -16.73 -2.30 -14.69
C ILE A 638 -15.90 -1.12 -15.22
N GLY A 639 -14.63 -1.03 -14.85
CA GLY A 639 -13.68 -0.01 -15.35
C GLY A 639 -12.76 -0.53 -16.45
N ALA A 640 -12.78 -1.83 -16.78
CA ALA A 640 -11.91 -2.39 -17.80
C ALA A 640 -12.40 -2.03 -19.21
N LEU A 641 -11.46 -1.59 -20.07
CA LEU A 641 -11.75 -1.26 -21.46
C LEU A 641 -11.85 -2.55 -22.26
N ASN A 642 -13.00 -2.80 -22.88
CA ASN A 642 -13.23 -3.96 -23.74
C ASN A 642 -12.55 -3.79 -25.11
N ALA A 643 -11.65 -4.71 -25.47
CA ALA A 643 -10.96 -4.67 -26.77
C ALA A 643 -11.89 -4.89 -27.95
N GLU A 644 -13.05 -5.51 -27.75
CA GLU A 644 -14.01 -5.82 -28.81
C GLU A 644 -14.69 -4.58 -29.37
N ASN A 645 -15.18 -3.69 -28.47
CA ASN A 645 -16.03 -2.54 -28.85
C ASN A 645 -15.45 -1.19 -28.38
N GLY A 646 -14.38 -1.18 -27.59
CA GLY A 646 -13.77 0.04 -27.04
C GLY A 646 -14.56 0.69 -25.91
N GLU A 647 -15.55 -0.01 -25.34
CA GLU A 647 -16.38 0.48 -24.24
C GLU A 647 -15.98 -0.10 -22.89
N VAL A 648 -16.38 0.56 -21.81
CA VAL A 648 -16.24 0.04 -20.44
C VAL A 648 -17.59 -0.52 -19.98
N ASN A 649 -17.54 -1.57 -19.15
CA ASN A 649 -18.72 -2.24 -18.59
C ASN A 649 -19.77 -2.65 -19.63
N SER A 650 -19.34 -3.01 -20.83
CA SER A 650 -20.18 -3.44 -21.95
C SER A 650 -19.52 -4.62 -22.65
N ILE A 651 -20.04 -5.82 -22.46
CA ILE A 651 -19.57 -7.05 -23.11
C ILE A 651 -20.72 -7.84 -23.68
N LYS A 652 -20.45 -8.59 -24.73
CA LYS A 652 -21.45 -9.46 -25.35
C LYS A 652 -21.58 -10.77 -24.59
N ASP A 653 -22.76 -11.08 -24.12
CA ASP A 653 -23.11 -12.39 -23.58
C ASP A 653 -23.16 -13.43 -24.70
N GLN A 654 -22.24 -14.37 -24.68
CA GLN A 654 -22.10 -15.38 -25.72
C GLN A 654 -23.24 -16.44 -25.71
N LEU A 655 -24.05 -16.49 -24.67
CA LEU A 655 -25.17 -17.43 -24.54
C LEU A 655 -26.45 -16.93 -25.19
N ASN A 656 -26.71 -15.63 -25.13
CA ASN A 656 -27.95 -15.03 -25.70
C ASN A 656 -27.69 -14.01 -26.81
N GLY A 657 -26.43 -13.55 -26.96
CA GLY A 657 -26.03 -12.60 -28.01
C GLY A 657 -26.24 -11.11 -27.64
N GLU A 658 -26.76 -10.80 -26.46
CA GLU A 658 -27.04 -9.44 -26.01
C GLU A 658 -25.81 -8.79 -25.32
N TYR A 659 -25.72 -7.46 -25.33
CA TYR A 659 -24.73 -6.72 -24.59
C TYR A 659 -25.20 -6.44 -23.17
N GLY A 660 -24.35 -6.63 -22.19
CA GLY A 660 -24.64 -6.40 -20.78
C GLY A 660 -23.44 -5.92 -19.98
N ALA A 661 -23.70 -5.50 -18.73
CA ALA A 661 -22.65 -5.18 -17.77
C ALA A 661 -21.80 -6.42 -17.45
N VAL A 662 -20.48 -6.23 -17.30
CA VAL A 662 -19.54 -7.35 -17.08
C VAL A 662 -19.96 -8.25 -15.91
N PRO A 663 -20.32 -7.73 -14.70
CA PRO A 663 -20.74 -8.59 -13.60
C PRO A 663 -22.02 -9.36 -13.88
N ALA A 664 -22.97 -8.76 -14.62
CA ALA A 664 -24.24 -9.40 -14.94
C ALA A 664 -24.04 -10.59 -15.88
N VAL A 665 -23.22 -10.44 -16.92
CA VAL A 665 -22.85 -11.54 -17.83
C VAL A 665 -22.07 -12.64 -17.09
N ALA A 666 -21.13 -12.26 -16.22
CA ALA A 666 -20.41 -13.24 -15.40
C ALA A 666 -21.34 -14.04 -14.48
N ARG A 667 -22.35 -13.39 -13.87
CA ARG A 667 -23.38 -14.08 -13.08
C ARG A 667 -24.22 -15.02 -13.93
N HIS A 668 -24.57 -14.64 -15.17
CA HIS A 668 -25.27 -15.52 -16.08
C HIS A 668 -24.43 -16.75 -16.44
N TYR A 669 -23.16 -16.59 -16.78
CA TYR A 669 -22.27 -17.72 -17.03
C TYR A 669 -22.14 -18.64 -15.82
N LYS A 670 -22.01 -18.09 -14.60
CA LYS A 670 -21.97 -18.85 -13.36
C LYS A 670 -23.26 -19.67 -13.15
N ALA A 671 -24.42 -19.07 -13.37
CA ALA A 671 -25.73 -19.73 -13.23
C ALA A 671 -25.88 -20.90 -14.22
N GLU A 672 -25.36 -20.74 -15.44
CA GLU A 672 -25.38 -21.78 -16.49
C GLU A 672 -24.17 -22.76 -16.39
N GLY A 673 -23.39 -22.69 -15.30
CA GLY A 673 -22.25 -23.56 -15.06
C GLY A 673 -21.14 -23.43 -16.11
N LYS A 674 -21.01 -22.27 -16.75
CA LYS A 674 -20.01 -22.01 -17.79
C LYS A 674 -18.78 -21.37 -17.18
N PRO A 675 -17.59 -22.01 -17.22
CA PRO A 675 -16.35 -21.37 -16.80
C PRO A 675 -15.97 -20.24 -17.75
N TRP A 676 -15.28 -19.23 -17.23
CA TRP A 676 -14.79 -18.13 -18.03
C TRP A 676 -13.39 -17.67 -17.62
N VAL A 677 -12.72 -16.97 -18.54
CA VAL A 677 -11.39 -16.41 -18.38
C VAL A 677 -11.39 -14.92 -18.75
N VAL A 678 -10.41 -14.20 -18.23
CA VAL A 678 -10.07 -12.84 -18.67
C VAL A 678 -8.78 -12.90 -19.49
N ILE A 679 -8.74 -12.18 -20.59
CA ILE A 679 -7.54 -11.92 -21.37
C ILE A 679 -7.10 -10.49 -21.08
N GLY A 680 -5.88 -10.27 -20.64
CA GLY A 680 -5.38 -8.94 -20.25
C GLY A 680 -4.04 -8.57 -20.86
N ASP A 681 -3.69 -7.31 -20.78
CA ASP A 681 -2.47 -6.72 -21.31
C ASP A 681 -1.34 -6.69 -20.25
N GLU A 682 -0.39 -5.77 -20.36
CA GLU A 682 0.75 -5.65 -19.45
C GLU A 682 0.39 -5.12 -18.07
N ASN A 683 1.14 -5.55 -17.05
CA ASN A 683 1.04 -5.10 -15.66
C ASN A 683 -0.39 -5.14 -15.09
N TYR A 684 -1.13 -6.21 -15.42
CA TYR A 684 -2.52 -6.39 -15.02
C TYR A 684 -2.65 -6.43 -13.49
N GLY A 685 -3.58 -5.64 -12.96
CA GLY A 685 -3.83 -5.54 -11.52
C GLY A 685 -2.86 -4.64 -10.76
N GLU A 686 -2.15 -3.72 -11.45
CA GLU A 686 -1.34 -2.70 -10.77
C GLU A 686 -2.20 -1.80 -9.86
N GLY A 687 -1.57 -1.15 -8.90
CA GLY A 687 -2.24 -0.20 -8.01
C GLY A 687 -2.43 -0.74 -6.60
N SER A 688 -3.62 -0.56 -6.03
CA SER A 688 -3.94 -0.94 -4.65
C SER A 688 -3.91 -2.46 -4.43
N SER A 689 -3.50 -2.89 -3.22
CA SER A 689 -3.42 -4.30 -2.81
C SER A 689 -4.80 -4.97 -2.59
N ARG A 690 -5.75 -4.73 -3.50
CA ARG A 690 -7.14 -5.18 -3.36
C ARG A 690 -7.29 -6.66 -3.59
N GLU A 691 -7.45 -7.41 -2.51
CA GLU A 691 -7.81 -8.82 -2.56
C GLU A 691 -9.13 -9.06 -3.30
N HIS A 692 -10.10 -8.14 -3.18
CA HIS A 692 -11.38 -8.21 -3.86
C HIS A 692 -11.24 -8.30 -5.39
N ALA A 693 -10.21 -7.71 -5.96
CA ALA A 693 -9.91 -7.85 -7.40
C ALA A 693 -9.61 -9.31 -7.81
N ALA A 694 -9.31 -10.19 -6.86
CA ALA A 694 -9.17 -11.64 -7.09
C ALA A 694 -10.39 -12.43 -6.56
N LEU A 695 -10.98 -12.01 -5.44
CA LEU A 695 -12.17 -12.64 -4.86
C LEU A 695 -13.38 -12.55 -5.79
N GLU A 696 -13.62 -11.36 -6.37
CA GLU A 696 -14.80 -11.11 -7.21
C GLU A 696 -14.81 -11.98 -8.47
N PRO A 697 -13.75 -12.05 -9.30
CA PRO A 697 -13.69 -12.98 -10.42
C PRO A 697 -13.87 -14.43 -9.99
N ARG A 698 -13.23 -14.82 -8.87
CA ARG A 698 -13.34 -16.17 -8.33
C ARG A 698 -14.77 -16.49 -7.90
N HIS A 699 -15.41 -15.55 -7.20
CA HIS A 699 -16.80 -15.67 -6.75
C HIS A 699 -17.77 -15.80 -7.91
N LEU A 700 -17.57 -15.06 -8.99
CA LEU A 700 -18.43 -15.06 -10.16
C LEU A 700 -18.12 -16.18 -11.18
N GLY A 701 -17.24 -17.13 -10.85
CA GLY A 701 -17.02 -18.34 -11.66
C GLY A 701 -15.83 -18.26 -12.62
N GLY A 702 -14.95 -17.26 -12.48
CA GLY A 702 -13.69 -17.17 -13.20
C GLY A 702 -12.73 -18.29 -12.81
N VAL A 703 -12.01 -18.82 -13.79
CA VAL A 703 -11.08 -19.95 -13.60
C VAL A 703 -9.63 -19.57 -13.85
N ALA A 704 -9.37 -18.67 -14.78
CA ALA A 704 -8.03 -18.20 -15.09
C ALA A 704 -8.03 -16.73 -15.56
N ILE A 705 -6.92 -16.07 -15.32
CA ILE A 705 -6.59 -14.75 -15.86
C ILE A 705 -5.32 -14.92 -16.69
N ILE A 706 -5.36 -14.64 -17.99
CA ILE A 706 -4.25 -14.85 -18.94
C ILE A 706 -3.83 -13.48 -19.46
N VAL A 707 -2.61 -13.07 -19.19
CA VAL A 707 -2.13 -11.71 -19.45
C VAL A 707 -0.71 -11.70 -20.01
N LYS A 708 -0.25 -10.55 -20.50
CA LYS A 708 1.17 -10.39 -20.87
C LYS A 708 2.06 -10.34 -19.62
N SER A 709 1.64 -9.64 -18.57
CA SER A 709 2.32 -9.63 -17.27
C SER A 709 1.37 -9.20 -16.13
N PHE A 710 1.71 -9.58 -14.89
CA PHE A 710 0.97 -9.21 -13.67
C PHE A 710 1.73 -8.21 -12.80
N ALA A 711 0.97 -7.39 -12.09
CA ALA A 711 1.46 -6.77 -10.85
C ALA A 711 1.56 -7.83 -9.74
N ARG A 712 2.66 -7.78 -8.97
CA ARG A 712 3.01 -8.79 -7.95
C ARG A 712 1.88 -9.15 -6.99
N ILE A 713 1.30 -8.14 -6.33
CA ILE A 713 0.27 -8.37 -5.30
C ILE A 713 -0.95 -9.04 -5.92
N HIS A 714 -1.35 -8.62 -7.10
CA HIS A 714 -2.54 -9.17 -7.75
C HIS A 714 -2.35 -10.63 -8.17
N GLU A 715 -1.17 -10.98 -8.70
CA GLU A 715 -0.83 -12.37 -9.01
C GLU A 715 -0.91 -13.25 -7.77
N THR A 716 -0.33 -12.79 -6.63
CA THR A 716 -0.40 -13.50 -5.36
C THR A 716 -1.84 -13.65 -4.88
N ASN A 717 -2.64 -12.60 -4.95
CA ASN A 717 -4.05 -12.65 -4.55
C ASN A 717 -4.84 -13.68 -5.39
N LEU A 718 -4.62 -13.75 -6.69
CA LEU A 718 -5.27 -14.75 -7.56
C LEU A 718 -4.92 -16.18 -7.13
N LYS A 719 -3.64 -16.46 -6.86
CA LYS A 719 -3.18 -17.78 -6.37
C LYS A 719 -3.81 -18.13 -5.02
N LYS A 720 -3.86 -17.17 -4.08
CA LYS A 720 -4.47 -17.35 -2.76
C LYS A 720 -5.96 -17.71 -2.85
N GLN A 721 -6.67 -17.15 -3.83
CA GLN A 721 -8.08 -17.46 -4.08
C GLN A 721 -8.30 -18.69 -4.98
N GLY A 722 -7.24 -19.46 -5.27
CA GLY A 722 -7.32 -20.70 -6.05
C GLY A 722 -7.63 -20.50 -7.53
N MET A 723 -7.30 -19.32 -8.09
CA MET A 723 -7.35 -19.06 -9.52
C MET A 723 -6.01 -19.33 -10.19
N LEU A 724 -6.02 -19.40 -11.52
CA LEU A 724 -4.83 -19.57 -12.36
C LEU A 724 -4.40 -18.21 -12.94
N PRO A 725 -3.40 -17.51 -12.37
CA PRO A 725 -2.72 -16.41 -13.04
C PRO A 725 -1.69 -16.98 -14.01
N LEU A 726 -1.90 -16.74 -15.30
CA LEU A 726 -1.09 -17.26 -16.39
C LEU A 726 -0.58 -16.11 -17.25
N THR A 727 0.65 -16.23 -17.75
CA THR A 727 1.22 -15.24 -18.66
C THR A 727 1.47 -15.86 -20.03
N PHE A 728 1.22 -15.12 -21.11
CA PHE A 728 1.60 -15.56 -22.43
C PHE A 728 3.10 -15.84 -22.49
N ALA A 729 3.50 -17.01 -23.04
CA ALA A 729 4.91 -17.29 -23.29
C ALA A 729 5.46 -16.38 -24.42
N ASP A 730 4.64 -16.15 -25.44
CA ASP A 730 4.85 -15.12 -26.45
C ASP A 730 3.78 -14.04 -26.28
N PRO A 731 4.14 -12.79 -25.89
CA PRO A 731 3.19 -11.70 -25.73
C PRO A 731 2.35 -11.40 -26.99
N ALA A 732 2.82 -11.76 -28.18
CA ALA A 732 2.09 -11.57 -29.43
C ALA A 732 0.85 -12.50 -29.54
N ASP A 733 0.77 -13.56 -28.74
CA ASP A 733 -0.41 -14.44 -28.70
C ASP A 733 -1.63 -13.73 -28.13
N TYR A 734 -1.44 -12.66 -27.34
CA TYR A 734 -2.54 -11.79 -26.92
C TYR A 734 -3.39 -11.31 -28.11
N ASP A 735 -2.76 -10.91 -29.21
CA ASP A 735 -3.46 -10.37 -30.39
C ASP A 735 -4.25 -11.46 -31.14
N LYS A 736 -3.82 -12.71 -31.03
CA LYS A 736 -4.45 -13.87 -31.70
C LYS A 736 -5.73 -14.33 -31.01
N VAL A 737 -5.85 -14.13 -29.67
CA VAL A 737 -7.05 -14.50 -28.90
C VAL A 737 -8.15 -13.49 -29.12
N GLY A 738 -9.29 -13.95 -29.59
CA GLY A 738 -10.50 -13.13 -29.83
C GLY A 738 -11.43 -13.08 -28.62
N PRO A 739 -12.34 -12.08 -28.58
CA PRO A 739 -13.28 -11.91 -27.46
C PRO A 739 -14.35 -12.99 -27.36
N PHE A 740 -14.54 -13.79 -28.41
CA PHE A 740 -15.56 -14.84 -28.47
C PHE A 740 -14.96 -16.25 -28.56
N ASP A 741 -13.67 -16.37 -28.36
CA ASP A 741 -12.98 -17.65 -28.35
C ASP A 741 -13.34 -18.46 -27.10
N LYS A 742 -13.22 -19.79 -27.21
CA LYS A 742 -13.33 -20.72 -26.09
C LYS A 742 -11.99 -21.36 -25.83
N LEU A 743 -11.55 -21.36 -24.59
CA LEU A 743 -10.25 -21.84 -24.19
C LEU A 743 -10.35 -23.12 -23.36
N SER A 744 -9.48 -24.08 -23.68
CA SER A 744 -9.36 -25.33 -22.92
C SER A 744 -7.91 -25.55 -22.50
N LEU A 745 -7.70 -25.99 -21.26
CA LEU A 745 -6.36 -26.32 -20.75
C LEU A 745 -6.43 -27.44 -19.72
N ASP A 746 -5.39 -28.27 -19.70
CA ASP A 746 -5.22 -29.35 -18.71
C ASP A 746 -4.17 -28.95 -17.69
N VAL A 747 -4.61 -28.76 -16.46
CA VAL A 747 -3.76 -28.39 -15.31
C VAL A 747 -3.59 -29.55 -14.33
N SER A 748 -4.01 -30.76 -14.66
CA SER A 748 -3.86 -31.95 -13.82
C SER A 748 -2.39 -32.24 -13.50
N GLY A 749 -1.48 -31.92 -14.45
CA GLY A 749 -0.03 -32.05 -14.31
C GLY A 749 0.68 -30.76 -13.88
N LEU A 750 -0.01 -29.82 -13.23
CA LEU A 750 0.57 -28.56 -12.76
C LEU A 750 1.74 -28.85 -11.81
N SER A 751 2.92 -28.31 -12.13
CA SER A 751 4.15 -28.42 -11.33
C SER A 751 5.00 -27.17 -11.50
N PRO A 752 5.85 -26.83 -10.51
CA PRO A 752 6.64 -25.60 -10.54
C PRO A 752 7.45 -25.44 -11.84
N GLY A 753 7.37 -24.25 -12.44
CA GLY A 753 8.15 -23.90 -13.64
C GLY A 753 7.71 -24.55 -14.94
N LYS A 754 6.69 -25.41 -14.94
CA LYS A 754 6.18 -26.07 -16.14
C LYS A 754 5.17 -25.17 -16.85
N SER A 755 5.44 -24.83 -18.11
CA SER A 755 4.49 -24.15 -18.99
C SER A 755 3.30 -25.06 -19.33
N LEU A 756 2.17 -24.43 -19.66
CA LEU A 756 0.93 -25.12 -20.02
C LEU A 756 0.53 -24.76 -21.46
N GLU A 757 -0.14 -25.67 -22.12
CA GLU A 757 -0.72 -25.49 -23.45
C GLU A 757 -2.20 -25.09 -23.32
N VAL A 758 -2.60 -24.04 -24.04
CA VAL A 758 -3.98 -23.58 -24.12
C VAL A 758 -4.50 -23.83 -25.54
N GLN A 759 -5.55 -24.60 -25.66
CA GLN A 759 -6.25 -24.85 -26.91
C GLN A 759 -7.34 -23.80 -27.09
N VAL A 760 -7.41 -23.15 -28.24
CA VAL A 760 -8.36 -22.11 -28.56
C VAL A 760 -9.28 -22.59 -29.67
N LYS A 761 -10.57 -22.61 -29.43
CA LYS A 761 -11.61 -22.81 -30.43
C LYS A 761 -12.17 -21.45 -30.85
N LYS A 762 -12.04 -21.17 -32.13
CA LYS A 762 -12.57 -19.94 -32.72
C LYS A 762 -13.96 -20.11 -33.31
N PRO A 763 -14.79 -19.08 -33.32
CA PRO A 763 -16.09 -19.13 -33.98
C PRO A 763 -16.04 -19.42 -35.47
N ASP A 764 -14.92 -19.06 -36.14
CA ASP A 764 -14.70 -19.29 -37.57
C ASP A 764 -14.02 -20.65 -37.91
N GLY A 765 -13.77 -21.48 -36.86
CA GLY A 765 -13.13 -22.79 -37.00
C GLY A 765 -11.62 -22.78 -37.24
N LYS A 766 -10.98 -21.61 -37.13
CA LYS A 766 -9.51 -21.49 -37.22
C LYS A 766 -8.86 -21.69 -35.85
N ASP A 767 -9.04 -22.87 -35.30
CA ASP A 767 -8.51 -23.25 -34.01
C ASP A 767 -6.98 -23.19 -33.96
N PHE A 768 -6.41 -22.86 -32.84
CA PHE A 768 -4.98 -22.81 -32.63
C PHE A 768 -4.62 -23.12 -31.18
N THR A 769 -3.31 -23.24 -30.93
CA THR A 769 -2.77 -23.50 -29.59
C THR A 769 -1.71 -22.49 -29.29
N PHE A 770 -1.59 -22.07 -28.03
CA PHE A 770 -0.49 -21.23 -27.53
C PHE A 770 -0.01 -21.73 -26.17
N THR A 771 1.19 -21.31 -25.81
CA THR A 771 1.81 -21.67 -24.53
C THR A 771 1.66 -20.54 -23.52
N VAL A 772 1.38 -20.89 -22.26
CA VAL A 772 1.37 -19.96 -21.13
C VAL A 772 2.37 -20.40 -20.06
N ASN A 773 2.96 -19.43 -19.39
CA ASN A 773 3.81 -19.63 -18.23
C ASN A 773 3.02 -19.45 -16.95
N GLN A 774 3.50 -20.03 -15.89
CA GLN A 774 2.97 -19.91 -14.54
C GLN A 774 4.11 -19.86 -13.51
N THR A 775 3.84 -19.31 -12.34
CA THR A 775 4.84 -19.08 -11.30
C THR A 775 4.48 -19.76 -9.97
N PHE A 776 3.66 -20.80 -10.01
CA PHE A 776 3.30 -21.58 -8.83
C PHE A 776 4.50 -22.33 -8.25
N ASN A 777 4.63 -22.33 -6.94
CA ASN A 777 5.43 -23.29 -6.18
C ASN A 777 4.55 -24.46 -5.68
N ASP A 778 5.15 -25.46 -5.04
CA ASP A 778 4.44 -26.66 -4.58
C ASP A 778 3.34 -26.34 -3.57
N ASN A 779 3.58 -25.37 -2.67
CA ASN A 779 2.60 -24.93 -1.68
C ASN A 779 1.40 -24.25 -2.35
N GLN A 780 1.67 -23.36 -3.30
CA GLN A 780 0.64 -22.66 -4.07
C GLN A 780 -0.18 -23.61 -4.95
N ILE A 781 0.43 -24.68 -5.47
CA ILE A 781 -0.29 -25.77 -6.16
C ILE A 781 -1.24 -26.48 -5.18
N THR A 782 -0.83 -26.63 -3.91
CA THR A 782 -1.71 -27.18 -2.87
C THR A 782 -2.91 -26.27 -2.62
N TRP A 783 -2.74 -24.95 -2.60
CA TRP A 783 -3.85 -23.99 -2.52
C TRP A 783 -4.83 -24.12 -3.69
N TYR A 784 -4.30 -24.19 -4.90
CA TYR A 784 -5.14 -24.38 -6.09
C TYR A 784 -5.98 -25.66 -6.01
N LYS A 785 -5.34 -26.79 -5.64
CA LYS A 785 -6.01 -28.09 -5.46
C LYS A 785 -7.04 -28.09 -4.33
N ALA A 786 -6.84 -27.28 -3.29
CA ALA A 786 -7.80 -27.15 -2.18
C ALA A 786 -8.95 -26.19 -2.50
N GLY A 787 -8.82 -25.34 -3.52
CA GLY A 787 -9.78 -24.31 -3.91
C GLY A 787 -9.43 -22.90 -3.43
N SER A 788 -8.59 -22.79 -2.41
CA SER A 788 -7.96 -21.54 -1.93
C SER A 788 -6.87 -21.86 -0.90
N ALA A 789 -6.03 -20.88 -0.58
CA ALA A 789 -5.06 -21.00 0.51
C ALA A 789 -5.76 -21.28 1.86
N LEU A 790 -6.85 -20.59 2.11
CA LEU A 790 -7.65 -20.74 3.33
C LEU A 790 -8.21 -22.16 3.47
N ASN A 791 -8.71 -22.75 2.39
CA ASN A 791 -9.20 -24.14 2.39
C ASN A 791 -8.07 -25.15 2.65
N ALA A 792 -6.85 -24.85 2.20
CA ALA A 792 -5.68 -25.70 2.46
C ALA A 792 -5.32 -25.73 3.95
N MET A 793 -5.45 -24.58 4.66
CA MET A 793 -5.21 -24.48 6.10
C MET A 793 -6.20 -25.31 6.90
N GLY A 794 -7.50 -25.24 6.60
CA GLY A 794 -8.55 -25.98 7.30
C GLY A 794 -8.45 -27.50 7.19
N LYS A 795 -7.62 -28.03 6.30
CA LYS A 795 -7.34 -29.46 6.17
C LYS A 795 -6.13 -29.93 6.97
N THR A 796 -5.32 -29.02 7.47
CA THR A 796 -4.09 -29.29 8.24
C THR A 796 -4.24 -28.99 9.72
N ALA A 797 -5.32 -28.34 10.14
CA ALA A 797 -5.73 -28.11 11.52
C ALA A 797 -6.78 -29.18 11.94
#